data_c37498f9f456b2210a86cf5b1a0df2e1
#
_entry.id   c37498f9f456b2210a86cf5b1a0df2e1
#
_cell.length_a   1.000
_cell.length_b   1.000
_cell.length_c   1.000
_cell.angle_alpha   90.00
_cell.angle_beta   90.00
_cell.angle_gamma   90.00
#
_symmetry.space_group_name_H-M   'P 1'
#
loop_
_entity.id
_entity.type
_entity.pdbx_description
1 polymer ?
#
loop_
_entity_poly.entity_id
_entity_poly.type
_entity_poly.pdbx_seq_one_letter_code
_entity_poly.pdbx_strand_id
1 'polypeptide(L)'
;MRVYKTNEIKNIALLGSAGSGKTTLAESMLFEAGVIKRRGSVEAKNTVSDYFPVELEYGYSVFPTVFHVEWNNKKLNIIDCPGSDDFVGGAITSMNVTDQAVILINGQYGPEVGTQNNFRYTEKLGKPVIFLVNQLDSDKCDFDNIIASMKEIYGPKCVQIQYPLETGPGFNSLIDVLLMKKYSWKPEGGAPIIEEIPEEEMDKAMELHKTLVEAAAENDEGLMEKFFESESLTEDEMREGIRKGLVTRSIFPVFCVCAGKSMGVRRLMEFLGNVVPFVDDMPKLHNTRGEEIAPDSNGPESVYFFKTGMEPHIGEVSYFKVMSGCVKPGDDLTNADRGSKERIGQIYACAGANRVAVEQLNAGDIGCTVKLKDVKTGNTLNGKDAEWRFDFIKYPNPKYSRAIKAVNAQDTEKLMAALLKMRQEDPTWIVEQSKELRQVIVRGQGEFHLRTLKWRLENNEKLNVVFEEPRIPYRETITKKARAEYRHKKQSGGAGQFGEVHLIVEPYAEGMPDPTSFTFNGQELKMNIKSREEVDLEWGGKLVFLNSVVGGAIDARFMPAILKGIMDCMEHGPLTGSYARDVRVIVYDGKMHPVDSNELSFMLAARHAFSDAFKQAGPKILEPIYDLEVYVPADFMGDVMSDLQGRRALIMGMDSEAGYQKLSAKIPLKELSNYSISLSSLTGGRASFTTKFASYELVPNDIQGKLIADHEAELAKEAE
;
A
#
# COMPACT_ATOMS: atom_id res chain seq x y z
N MET A 1 33.45 12.76 5.39
CA MET A 1 32.61 12.37 6.55
C MET A 1 33.33 11.25 7.30
N ARG A 2 33.35 11.27 8.64
CA ARG A 2 33.94 10.18 9.45
C ARG A 2 33.06 8.92 9.41
N VAL A 3 33.64 7.77 9.79
CA VAL A 3 32.88 6.53 10.01
C VAL A 3 32.25 6.59 11.41
N TYR A 4 30.93 6.40 11.50
CA TYR A 4 30.16 6.38 12.76
C TYR A 4 29.99 4.97 13.27
N LYS A 5 30.04 4.80 14.59
CA LYS A 5 29.72 3.53 15.25
C LYS A 5 28.21 3.38 15.37
N THR A 6 27.71 2.13 15.49
CA THR A 6 26.28 1.83 15.65
C THR A 6 25.61 2.67 16.76
N ASN A 7 26.28 2.83 17.91
CA ASN A 7 25.80 3.65 19.04
C ASN A 7 25.97 5.17 18.85
N GLU A 8 26.39 5.63 17.69
CA GLU A 8 26.47 7.05 17.31
C GLU A 8 25.46 7.40 16.22
N ILE A 9 24.69 6.41 15.75
CA ILE A 9 23.73 6.55 14.65
C ILE A 9 22.30 6.60 15.18
N LYS A 10 21.49 7.51 14.65
CA LYS A 10 20.06 7.65 14.89
C LYS A 10 19.32 7.68 13.57
N ASN A 11 18.24 6.89 13.47
CA ASN A 11 17.41 6.82 12.25
C ASN A 11 16.01 7.33 12.56
N ILE A 12 15.59 8.39 11.89
CA ILE A 12 14.40 9.18 12.22
C ILE A 12 13.52 9.34 10.99
N ALA A 13 12.22 9.08 11.13
CA ALA A 13 11.21 9.42 10.14
C ALA A 13 10.48 10.71 10.53
N LEU A 14 10.42 11.69 9.64
CA LEU A 14 9.56 12.88 9.81
C LEU A 14 8.20 12.57 9.20
N LEU A 15 7.18 12.55 10.04
CA LEU A 15 5.80 12.20 9.71
C LEU A 15 4.85 13.36 10.04
N GLY A 16 3.63 13.29 9.56
CA GLY A 16 2.59 14.30 9.81
C GLY A 16 1.80 14.62 8.56
N SER A 17 0.70 15.36 8.71
CA SER A 17 -0.17 15.76 7.61
C SER A 17 0.54 16.61 6.55
N ALA A 18 -0.05 16.70 5.37
CA ALA A 18 0.39 17.66 4.36
C ALA A 18 0.31 19.09 4.92
N GLY A 19 1.33 19.92 4.67
CA GLY A 19 1.37 21.28 5.18
C GLY A 19 1.80 21.43 6.65
N SER A 20 2.11 20.34 7.38
CA SER A 20 2.60 20.43 8.77
C SER A 20 4.03 20.98 8.91
N GLY A 21 4.74 21.13 7.78
CA GLY A 21 6.08 21.74 7.74
C GLY A 21 7.24 20.76 7.88
N LYS A 22 7.07 19.48 7.54
CA LYS A 22 8.14 18.46 7.55
C LYS A 22 9.34 18.85 6.70
N THR A 23 9.11 19.16 5.44
CA THR A 23 10.15 19.57 4.50
C THR A 23 10.84 20.88 4.95
N THR A 24 10.08 21.83 5.51
CA THR A 24 10.64 23.04 6.09
C THR A 24 11.53 22.73 7.31
N LEU A 25 11.12 21.77 8.15
CA LEU A 25 11.96 21.30 9.27
C LEU A 25 13.22 20.62 8.75
N ALA A 26 13.12 19.76 7.74
CA ALA A 26 14.26 19.12 7.09
C ALA A 26 15.29 20.15 6.59
N GLU A 27 14.83 21.16 5.85
CA GLU A 27 15.66 22.29 5.39
C GLU A 27 16.34 23.02 6.55
N SER A 28 15.59 23.26 7.62
CA SER A 28 16.14 23.95 8.81
C SER A 28 17.19 23.10 9.53
N MET A 29 16.97 21.79 9.66
CA MET A 29 17.95 20.88 10.25
C MET A 29 19.26 20.81 9.43
N LEU A 30 19.14 20.72 8.11
CA LEU A 30 20.29 20.74 7.19
C LEU A 30 21.08 22.05 7.26
N PHE A 31 20.35 23.17 7.38
CA PHE A 31 20.95 24.50 7.50
C PHE A 31 21.69 24.68 8.84
N GLU A 32 21.03 24.35 9.95
CA GLU A 32 21.60 24.48 11.30
C GLU A 32 22.79 23.54 11.52
N ALA A 33 22.81 22.39 10.86
CA ALA A 33 23.95 21.46 10.85
C ALA A 33 25.06 21.85 9.86
N GLY A 34 24.87 22.92 9.07
CA GLY A 34 25.86 23.39 8.10
C GLY A 34 26.01 22.52 6.85
N VAL A 35 25.10 21.60 6.62
CA VAL A 35 25.08 20.75 5.41
C VAL A 35 24.75 21.56 4.17
N ILE A 36 23.85 22.52 4.32
CA ILE A 36 23.50 23.50 3.28
C ILE A 36 23.85 24.93 3.75
N LYS A 37 24.32 25.78 2.81
CA LYS A 37 24.71 27.15 3.10
C LYS A 37 23.53 28.13 3.13
N ARG A 38 22.45 27.80 2.46
CA ARG A 38 21.23 28.59 2.36
C ARG A 38 20.03 27.65 2.42
N ARG A 39 19.07 28.02 3.22
CA ARG A 39 17.80 27.27 3.35
C ARG A 39 16.92 27.48 2.11
N GLY A 40 16.39 26.40 1.55
CA GLY A 40 15.35 26.44 0.53
C GLY A 40 13.96 26.66 1.11
N SER A 41 12.97 26.80 0.26
CA SER A 41 11.55 26.77 0.63
C SER A 41 10.72 26.02 -0.42
N VAL A 42 9.60 25.48 0.01
CA VAL A 42 8.66 24.75 -0.86
C VAL A 42 8.09 25.70 -1.92
N GLU A 43 7.77 26.93 -1.52
CA GLU A 43 7.23 27.96 -2.41
C GLU A 43 8.24 28.38 -3.50
N ALA A 44 9.51 28.43 -3.16
CA ALA A 44 10.59 28.72 -4.11
C ALA A 44 11.01 27.50 -4.93
N LYS A 45 10.45 26.31 -4.65
CA LYS A 45 10.73 25.04 -5.35
C LYS A 45 12.23 24.68 -5.37
N ASN A 46 12.93 24.95 -4.27
CA ASN A 46 14.39 24.80 -4.18
C ASN A 46 14.85 24.08 -2.90
N THR A 47 13.98 23.27 -2.30
CA THR A 47 14.31 22.45 -1.14
C THR A 47 15.20 21.27 -1.54
N VAL A 48 15.95 20.73 -0.59
CA VAL A 48 16.79 19.55 -0.79
C VAL A 48 15.94 18.27 -0.86
N SER A 49 14.77 18.28 -0.18
CA SER A 49 13.87 17.12 -0.11
C SER A 49 13.07 16.94 -1.38
N ASP A 50 12.39 17.99 -1.86
CA ASP A 50 11.50 17.94 -3.02
C ASP A 50 12.26 18.34 -4.28
N TYR A 51 12.97 17.42 -4.90
CA TYR A 51 13.80 17.69 -6.09
C TYR A 51 13.37 16.96 -7.36
N PHE A 52 12.43 16.03 -7.25
CA PHE A 52 11.88 15.38 -8.44
C PHE A 52 10.95 16.32 -9.21
N PRO A 53 10.98 16.28 -10.58
CA PRO A 53 10.16 17.18 -11.39
C PRO A 53 8.67 17.17 -11.03
N VAL A 54 8.12 16.02 -10.67
CA VAL A 54 6.71 15.88 -10.27
C VAL A 54 6.41 16.58 -8.96
N GLU A 55 7.34 16.59 -8.00
CA GLU A 55 7.22 17.28 -6.72
C GLU A 55 7.27 18.80 -6.92
N LEU A 56 8.19 19.25 -7.77
CA LEU A 56 8.30 20.66 -8.15
C LEU A 56 7.07 21.17 -8.90
N GLU A 57 6.44 20.32 -9.72
CA GLU A 57 5.21 20.66 -10.44
C GLU A 57 4.04 20.84 -9.49
N TYR A 58 3.80 19.85 -8.62
CA TYR A 58 2.67 19.87 -7.72
C TYR A 58 2.87 20.67 -6.44
N GLY A 59 4.11 20.95 -6.03
CA GLY A 59 4.44 21.58 -4.75
C GLY A 59 4.14 20.69 -3.54
N TYR A 60 4.25 19.39 -3.70
CA TYR A 60 4.04 18.38 -2.65
C TYR A 60 5.11 17.29 -2.73
N SER A 61 5.55 16.81 -1.57
CA SER A 61 6.41 15.63 -1.49
C SER A 61 5.64 14.39 -1.96
N VAL A 62 6.21 13.66 -2.90
CA VAL A 62 5.69 12.41 -3.46
C VAL A 62 6.50 11.22 -2.96
N PHE A 63 7.80 11.39 -2.81
CA PHE A 63 8.74 10.37 -2.39
C PHE A 63 9.33 10.67 -1.01
N PRO A 64 9.63 9.64 -0.21
CA PRO A 64 10.44 9.84 0.99
C PRO A 64 11.86 10.22 0.60
N THR A 65 12.41 11.28 1.18
CA THR A 65 13.75 11.75 0.88
C THR A 65 14.68 11.54 2.06
N VAL A 66 15.80 10.84 1.79
CA VAL A 66 16.82 10.51 2.79
C VAL A 66 17.87 11.60 2.83
N PHE A 67 18.16 12.09 4.04
CA PHE A 67 19.29 12.96 4.28
C PHE A 67 19.93 12.66 5.64
N HIS A 68 21.11 13.21 5.88
CA HIS A 68 21.80 13.09 7.16
C HIS A 68 22.26 14.44 7.66
N VAL A 69 22.37 14.54 8.97
CA VAL A 69 23.05 15.65 9.65
C VAL A 69 24.03 15.11 10.67
N GLU A 70 25.17 15.79 10.82
CA GLU A 70 26.14 15.52 11.86
C GLU A 70 25.90 16.53 12.99
N TRP A 71 25.54 16.04 14.19
CA TRP A 71 25.23 16.86 15.34
C TRP A 71 25.78 16.27 16.62
N ASN A 72 26.57 17.05 17.38
CA ASN A 72 27.15 16.63 18.66
C ASN A 72 27.81 15.25 18.60
N ASN A 73 28.66 15.01 17.59
CA ASN A 73 29.33 13.72 17.34
C ASN A 73 28.40 12.53 17.06
N LYS A 74 27.15 12.76 16.73
CA LYS A 74 26.18 11.77 16.26
C LYS A 74 25.85 12.01 14.80
N LYS A 75 25.49 10.91 14.11
CA LYS A 75 24.90 10.95 12.78
C LYS A 75 23.40 10.72 12.89
N LEU A 76 22.62 11.70 12.49
CA LEU A 76 21.18 11.59 12.39
C LEU A 76 20.81 11.32 10.92
N ASN A 77 20.41 10.11 10.59
CA ASN A 77 19.77 9.80 9.32
C ASN A 77 18.30 10.19 9.45
N ILE A 78 17.83 11.02 8.58
CA ILE A 78 16.48 11.56 8.62
C ILE A 78 15.80 11.28 7.29
N ILE A 79 14.57 10.80 7.35
CA ILE A 79 13.75 10.57 6.16
C ILE A 79 12.56 11.51 6.22
N ASP A 80 12.52 12.49 5.32
CA ASP A 80 11.37 13.36 5.12
C ASP A 80 10.31 12.63 4.32
N CYS A 81 9.14 12.41 4.92
CA CYS A 81 8.08 11.59 4.36
C CYS A 81 6.97 12.43 3.71
N PRO A 82 6.36 11.96 2.62
CA PRO A 82 5.16 12.56 2.09
C PRO A 82 4.06 12.69 3.15
N GLY A 83 3.34 13.82 3.14
CA GLY A 83 2.27 14.08 4.10
C GLY A 83 0.88 13.70 3.63
N SER A 84 0.69 13.38 2.36
CA SER A 84 -0.59 12.93 1.80
C SER A 84 -0.76 11.43 1.99
N ASP A 85 -1.96 11.00 2.39
CA ASP A 85 -2.32 9.57 2.52
C ASP A 85 -2.22 8.81 1.20
N ASP A 86 -2.28 9.50 0.07
CA ASP A 86 -2.07 8.92 -1.26
C ASP A 86 -0.65 8.38 -1.45
N PHE A 87 0.32 8.91 -0.70
CA PHE A 87 1.73 8.48 -0.73
C PHE A 87 2.17 7.80 0.59
N VAL A 88 1.22 7.22 1.31
CA VAL A 88 1.47 6.54 2.60
C VAL A 88 2.53 5.44 2.51
N GLY A 89 2.73 4.85 1.33
CA GLY A 89 3.79 3.87 1.08
C GLY A 89 5.17 4.39 1.46
N GLY A 90 5.47 5.65 1.14
CA GLY A 90 6.72 6.30 1.53
C GLY A 90 6.90 6.43 3.04
N ALA A 91 5.84 6.79 3.76
CA ALA A 91 5.86 6.87 5.23
C ALA A 91 6.05 5.47 5.87
N ILE A 92 5.35 4.45 5.37
CA ILE A 92 5.48 3.06 5.85
C ILE A 92 6.89 2.53 5.59
N THR A 93 7.44 2.74 4.40
CA THR A 93 8.82 2.37 4.07
C THR A 93 9.80 3.00 5.07
N SER A 94 9.64 4.29 5.30
CA SER A 94 10.52 5.05 6.21
C SER A 94 10.42 4.53 7.65
N MET A 95 9.22 4.31 8.16
CA MET A 95 9.02 3.75 9.51
C MET A 95 9.60 2.35 9.68
N ASN A 96 9.63 1.53 8.64
CA ASN A 96 10.20 0.19 8.73
C ASN A 96 11.74 0.21 8.87
N VAL A 97 12.41 1.21 8.31
CA VAL A 97 13.88 1.28 8.31
C VAL A 97 14.45 2.26 9.33
N THR A 98 13.62 3.15 9.89
CA THR A 98 14.03 4.05 10.97
C THR A 98 13.70 3.46 12.34
N ASP A 99 14.33 3.99 13.36
CA ASP A 99 14.22 3.48 14.73
C ASP A 99 13.15 4.25 15.52
N GLN A 100 12.78 5.46 15.05
CA GLN A 100 11.78 6.31 15.68
C GLN A 100 11.09 7.24 14.70
N ALA A 101 9.97 7.79 15.13
CA ALA A 101 9.16 8.74 14.40
C ALA A 101 9.09 10.10 15.11
N VAL A 102 9.24 11.18 14.35
CA VAL A 102 8.90 12.54 14.78
C VAL A 102 7.64 12.93 14.01
N ILE A 103 6.52 13.07 14.71
CA ILE A 103 5.23 13.40 14.11
C ILE A 103 4.95 14.88 14.32
N LEU A 104 4.93 15.65 13.22
CA LEU A 104 4.64 17.06 13.24
C LEU A 104 3.14 17.32 13.38
N ILE A 105 2.80 18.16 14.34
CA ILE A 105 1.46 18.68 14.57
C ILE A 105 1.41 20.09 14.00
N ASN A 106 0.40 20.38 13.20
CA ASN A 106 0.19 21.72 12.64
C ASN A 106 -0.32 22.67 13.73
N GLY A 107 0.36 23.79 13.96
CA GLY A 107 -0.02 24.79 14.95
C GLY A 107 -1.35 25.50 14.67
N GLN A 108 -1.82 25.49 13.42
CA GLN A 108 -3.12 26.08 13.07
C GLN A 108 -4.31 25.15 13.31
N TYR A 109 -4.10 23.85 13.06
CA TYR A 109 -5.20 22.87 12.97
C TYR A 109 -5.13 21.80 14.06
N GLY A 110 -4.02 21.71 14.80
CA GLY A 110 -3.80 20.65 15.77
C GLY A 110 -3.60 19.28 15.12
N PRO A 111 -3.96 18.18 15.81
CA PRO A 111 -3.85 16.82 15.30
C PRO A 111 -4.84 16.56 14.15
N GLU A 112 -4.35 16.60 12.93
CA GLU A 112 -5.14 16.30 11.74
C GLU A 112 -5.23 14.78 11.47
N VAL A 113 -6.08 14.38 10.54
CA VAL A 113 -6.32 12.98 10.16
C VAL A 113 -5.04 12.26 9.72
N GLY A 114 -4.23 12.89 8.85
CA GLY A 114 -2.96 12.32 8.42
C GLY A 114 -2.00 12.09 9.59
N THR A 115 -2.03 12.96 10.60
CA THR A 115 -1.27 12.79 11.85
C THR A 115 -1.73 11.55 12.62
N GLN A 116 -3.04 11.37 12.78
CA GLN A 116 -3.64 10.21 13.46
C GLN A 116 -3.35 8.91 12.71
N ASN A 117 -3.45 8.91 11.37
CA ASN A 117 -3.11 7.76 10.55
C ASN A 117 -1.64 7.36 10.70
N ASN A 118 -0.73 8.33 10.65
CA ASN A 118 0.70 8.08 10.89
C ASN A 118 0.96 7.49 12.29
N PHE A 119 0.30 8.01 13.32
CA PHE A 119 0.43 7.48 14.68
C PHE A 119 -0.01 6.01 14.76
N ARG A 120 -1.14 5.63 14.15
CA ARG A 120 -1.59 4.22 14.10
C ARG A 120 -0.57 3.30 13.41
N TYR A 121 0.09 3.76 12.35
CA TYR A 121 1.16 2.97 11.74
C TYR A 121 2.35 2.82 12.67
N THR A 122 2.72 3.85 13.45
CA THR A 122 3.77 3.71 14.47
C THR A 122 3.38 2.73 15.57
N GLU A 123 2.11 2.66 15.95
CA GLU A 123 1.60 1.67 16.92
C GLU A 123 1.76 0.24 16.39
N LYS A 124 1.29 -0.01 15.17
CA LYS A 124 1.42 -1.33 14.51
C LYS A 124 2.86 -1.80 14.37
N LEU A 125 3.79 -0.88 14.20
CA LEU A 125 5.22 -1.17 14.04
C LEU A 125 6.01 -1.06 15.36
N GLY A 126 5.36 -0.74 16.47
CA GLY A 126 6.02 -0.58 17.77
C GLY A 126 7.06 0.54 17.81
N LYS A 127 6.93 1.59 16.99
CA LYS A 127 7.95 2.65 16.90
C LYS A 127 7.80 3.70 18.00
N PRO A 128 8.89 4.12 18.65
CA PRO A 128 8.93 5.31 19.49
C PRO A 128 8.41 6.55 18.74
N VAL A 129 7.68 7.41 19.45
CA VAL A 129 7.09 8.62 18.87
C VAL A 129 7.47 9.85 19.67
N ILE A 130 7.87 10.91 18.97
CA ILE A 130 8.01 12.26 19.49
C ILE A 130 7.01 13.13 18.72
N PHE A 131 6.22 13.91 19.42
CA PHE A 131 5.37 14.91 18.80
C PHE A 131 6.07 16.26 18.75
N LEU A 132 5.88 16.97 17.66
CA LEU A 132 6.48 18.26 17.43
C LEU A 132 5.42 19.26 16.96
N VAL A 133 5.01 20.17 17.84
CA VAL A 133 4.11 21.26 17.47
C VAL A 133 4.90 22.31 16.71
N ASN A 134 4.55 22.51 15.44
CA ASN A 134 5.21 23.43 14.52
C ASN A 134 4.28 24.59 14.14
N GLN A 135 4.82 25.63 13.52
CA GLN A 135 4.07 26.83 13.10
C GLN A 135 3.47 27.60 14.28
N LEU A 136 4.20 27.69 15.37
CA LEU A 136 3.80 28.43 16.57
C LEU A 136 3.65 29.94 16.31
N ASP A 137 4.20 30.44 15.22
CA ASP A 137 4.08 31.83 14.76
C ASP A 137 2.80 32.11 13.96
N SER A 138 1.92 31.11 13.80
CA SER A 138 0.62 31.31 13.17
C SER A 138 -0.32 32.08 14.09
N ASP A 139 -1.05 33.05 13.54
CA ASP A 139 -2.09 33.82 14.25
C ASP A 139 -3.27 32.98 14.74
N LYS A 140 -3.41 31.77 14.22
CA LYS A 140 -4.44 30.77 14.61
C LYS A 140 -3.95 29.74 15.61
N CYS A 141 -2.69 29.82 16.04
CA CYS A 141 -2.14 28.83 16.97
C CYS A 141 -2.70 28.99 18.39
N ASP A 142 -3.43 27.98 18.84
CA ASP A 142 -3.88 27.83 20.23
C ASP A 142 -3.19 26.60 20.84
N PHE A 143 -2.04 26.83 21.46
CA PHE A 143 -1.17 25.76 21.94
C PHE A 143 -1.85 24.91 23.05
N ASP A 144 -2.54 25.54 23.98
CA ASP A 144 -3.17 24.82 25.10
C ASP A 144 -4.31 23.92 24.61
N ASN A 145 -5.10 24.37 23.64
CA ASN A 145 -6.12 23.56 23.00
C ASN A 145 -5.52 22.40 22.17
N ILE A 146 -4.39 22.63 21.49
CA ILE A 146 -3.65 21.58 20.77
C ILE A 146 -3.21 20.48 21.74
N ILE A 147 -2.61 20.85 22.88
CA ILE A 147 -2.18 19.88 23.91
C ILE A 147 -3.36 19.11 24.49
N ALA A 148 -4.48 19.78 24.77
CA ALA A 148 -5.70 19.13 25.23
C ALA A 148 -6.20 18.09 24.22
N SER A 149 -6.30 18.47 22.95
CA SER A 149 -6.69 17.56 21.85
C SER A 149 -5.72 16.39 21.67
N MET A 150 -4.41 16.63 21.81
CA MET A 150 -3.40 15.56 21.74
C MET A 150 -3.58 14.55 22.89
N LYS A 151 -3.84 15.02 24.10
CA LYS A 151 -4.08 14.14 25.26
C LYS A 151 -5.38 13.34 25.12
N GLU A 152 -6.40 13.92 24.51
CA GLU A 152 -7.66 13.23 24.20
C GLU A 152 -7.45 12.12 23.15
N ILE A 153 -6.70 12.39 22.08
CA ILE A 153 -6.51 11.47 20.96
C ILE A 153 -5.45 10.40 21.25
N TYR A 154 -4.30 10.79 21.80
CA TYR A 154 -3.13 9.92 22.00
C TYR A 154 -2.93 9.47 23.45
N GLY A 155 -3.75 9.97 24.36
CA GLY A 155 -3.74 9.62 25.79
C GLY A 155 -2.79 10.46 26.65
N PRO A 156 -2.76 10.18 27.98
CA PRO A 156 -1.98 10.93 28.96
C PRO A 156 -0.47 10.76 28.82
N LYS A 157 -0.02 9.83 27.98
CA LYS A 157 1.40 9.60 27.66
C LYS A 157 2.05 10.76 26.89
N CYS A 158 1.25 11.71 26.36
CA CYS A 158 1.75 12.96 25.78
C CYS A 158 2.27 13.88 26.87
N VAL A 159 3.59 13.94 27.04
CA VAL A 159 4.27 14.70 28.07
C VAL A 159 5.01 15.88 27.46
N GLN A 160 4.71 17.10 27.92
CA GLN A 160 5.34 18.30 27.42
C GLN A 160 6.79 18.39 27.88
N ILE A 161 7.71 18.49 26.91
CA ILE A 161 9.12 18.85 27.17
C ILE A 161 9.29 20.36 27.07
N GLN A 162 8.43 21.01 26.25
CA GLN A 162 8.49 22.45 26.01
C GLN A 162 7.09 23.04 25.91
N TYR A 163 7.00 24.34 26.22
CA TYR A 163 5.82 25.13 25.89
C TYR A 163 6.21 26.57 25.49
N PRO A 164 5.49 27.21 24.55
CA PRO A 164 5.75 28.58 24.13
C PRO A 164 5.26 29.57 25.21
N LEU A 165 5.96 30.69 25.40
CA LEU A 165 5.47 31.79 26.21
C LEU A 165 4.33 32.55 25.54
N GLU A 166 4.46 32.77 24.24
CA GLU A 166 3.44 33.37 23.39
C GLU A 166 3.35 32.61 22.07
N THR A 167 2.17 32.60 21.44
CA THR A 167 1.94 32.06 20.10
C THR A 167 1.53 33.19 19.15
N GLY A 168 1.55 32.92 17.85
CA GLY A 168 1.23 33.89 16.83
C GLY A 168 2.43 34.64 16.28
N PRO A 169 2.24 35.74 15.53
CA PRO A 169 3.31 36.46 14.84
C PRO A 169 4.44 36.94 15.73
N GLY A 170 4.18 37.08 17.03
CA GLY A 170 5.16 37.48 18.07
C GLY A 170 5.99 36.33 18.64
N PHE A 171 5.72 35.08 18.26
CA PHE A 171 6.46 33.92 18.78
C PHE A 171 7.98 34.10 18.64
N ASN A 172 8.66 34.09 19.77
CA ASN A 172 10.11 34.22 19.85
C ASN A 172 10.75 33.52 21.03
N SER A 173 9.98 32.89 21.92
CA SER A 173 10.50 32.25 23.13
C SER A 173 9.67 31.07 23.60
N LEU A 174 10.33 30.11 24.24
CA LEU A 174 9.72 28.93 24.88
C LEU A 174 10.44 28.58 26.18
N ILE A 175 9.78 27.80 27.01
CA ILE A 175 10.35 27.18 28.20
C ILE A 175 10.62 25.70 27.92
N ASP A 176 11.81 25.24 28.25
CA ASP A 176 12.21 23.83 28.21
C ASP A 176 12.15 23.30 29.66
N VAL A 177 11.19 22.44 29.96
CA VAL A 177 10.97 21.94 31.31
C VAL A 177 11.88 20.77 31.67
N LEU A 178 12.55 20.14 30.70
CA LEU A 178 13.60 19.16 30.97
C LEU A 178 14.83 19.83 31.54
N LEU A 179 15.25 20.93 30.94
CA LEU A 179 16.46 21.69 31.33
C LEU A 179 16.16 22.82 32.29
N MET A 180 14.91 23.15 32.56
CA MET A 180 14.45 24.28 33.38
C MET A 180 15.10 25.61 32.93
N LYS A 181 15.02 25.89 31.62
CA LYS A 181 15.58 27.12 31.00
C LYS A 181 14.59 27.70 30.00
N LYS A 182 14.70 29.04 29.85
CA LYS A 182 14.01 29.79 28.80
C LYS A 182 14.92 29.87 27.59
N TYR A 183 14.37 29.61 26.42
CA TYR A 183 15.00 29.81 25.10
C TYR A 183 14.33 30.96 24.38
N SER A 184 15.09 31.94 23.94
CA SER A 184 14.56 33.05 23.16
C SER A 184 15.40 33.31 21.91
N TRP A 185 14.79 33.89 20.88
CA TRP A 185 15.39 34.14 19.59
C TRP A 185 15.13 35.56 19.14
N LYS A 186 16.04 36.06 18.30
CA LYS A 186 15.82 37.26 17.51
C LYS A 186 14.77 36.94 16.41
N PRO A 187 14.08 37.98 15.85
CA PRO A 187 13.07 37.78 14.80
C PRO A 187 13.58 37.01 13.58
N GLU A 188 14.86 37.16 13.24
CA GLU A 188 15.54 36.45 12.14
C GLU A 188 15.92 34.98 12.45
N GLY A 189 15.69 34.52 13.69
CA GLY A 189 16.09 33.20 14.16
C GLY A 189 17.57 33.12 14.54
N GLY A 190 18.17 31.95 14.36
CA GLY A 190 19.58 31.68 14.64
C GLY A 190 19.82 30.97 15.97
N ALA A 191 20.98 31.18 16.61
CA ALA A 191 21.30 30.58 17.88
C ALA A 191 20.38 31.13 19.00
N PRO A 192 19.85 30.29 19.89
CA PRO A 192 19.02 30.75 20.98
C PRO A 192 19.82 31.51 22.02
N ILE A 193 19.18 32.48 22.68
CA ILE A 193 19.63 33.06 23.93
C ILE A 193 18.99 32.19 25.05
N ILE A 194 19.83 31.67 25.94
CA ILE A 194 19.39 30.79 27.04
C ILE A 194 19.41 31.61 28.33
N GLU A 195 18.26 31.66 29.01
CA GLU A 195 18.03 32.49 30.19
C GLU A 195 17.36 31.65 31.30
N GLU A 196 17.34 32.21 32.52
CA GLU A 196 16.53 31.64 33.60
C GLU A 196 15.03 31.83 33.31
N ILE A 197 14.20 30.95 33.87
CA ILE A 197 12.75 31.05 33.72
C ILE A 197 12.24 32.29 34.50
N PRO A 198 11.37 33.11 33.90
CA PRO A 198 10.74 34.24 34.61
C PRO A 198 9.96 33.75 35.82
N GLU A 199 9.94 34.58 36.90
CA GLU A 199 9.24 34.21 38.14
C GLU A 199 7.74 33.88 37.94
N GLU A 200 7.08 34.59 37.02
CA GLU A 200 5.68 34.41 36.63
C GLU A 200 5.39 33.06 35.96
N GLU A 201 6.39 32.43 35.36
CA GLU A 201 6.27 31.11 34.66
C GLU A 201 6.82 29.96 35.52
N MET A 202 7.45 30.23 36.65
CA MET A 202 8.17 29.26 37.45
C MET A 202 7.21 28.15 37.97
N ASP A 203 6.03 28.53 38.47
CA ASP A 203 5.06 27.57 39.01
C ASP A 203 4.59 26.58 37.94
N LYS A 204 4.22 27.09 36.76
CA LYS A 204 3.82 26.27 35.61
C LYS A 204 4.95 25.35 35.14
N ALA A 205 6.17 25.90 35.04
CA ALA A 205 7.34 25.12 34.65
C ALA A 205 7.66 23.99 35.63
N MET A 206 7.58 24.26 36.95
CA MET A 206 7.80 23.24 37.97
C MET A 206 6.73 22.15 37.98
N GLU A 207 5.47 22.49 37.77
CA GLU A 207 4.38 21.51 37.66
C GLU A 207 4.61 20.56 36.49
N LEU A 208 4.92 21.11 35.33
CA LEU A 208 5.23 20.31 34.13
C LEU A 208 6.54 19.51 34.28
N HIS A 209 7.56 20.09 34.93
CA HIS A 209 8.81 19.39 35.24
C HIS A 209 8.54 18.19 36.16
N LYS A 210 7.76 18.35 37.20
CA LYS A 210 7.36 17.25 38.12
C LYS A 210 6.65 16.13 37.34
N THR A 211 5.69 16.47 36.49
CA THR A 211 5.00 15.51 35.63
C THR A 211 5.98 14.75 34.72
N LEU A 212 7.00 15.44 34.19
CA LEU A 212 8.03 14.80 33.35
C LEU A 212 8.94 13.88 34.15
N VAL A 213 9.33 14.28 35.40
CA VAL A 213 10.13 13.45 36.31
C VAL A 213 9.39 12.17 36.68
N GLU A 214 8.11 12.27 37.05
CA GLU A 214 7.26 11.13 37.33
C GLU A 214 7.17 10.17 36.15
N ALA A 215 6.85 10.70 34.96
CA ALA A 215 6.77 9.92 33.74
C ALA A 215 8.11 9.24 33.35
N ALA A 216 9.24 9.91 33.60
CA ALA A 216 10.57 9.31 33.35
C ALA A 216 10.88 8.21 34.37
N ALA A 217 10.57 8.42 35.65
CA ALA A 217 10.83 7.47 36.72
C ALA A 217 10.05 6.16 36.55
N GLU A 218 8.81 6.21 36.05
CA GLU A 218 7.94 5.03 35.84
C GLU A 218 8.53 3.95 34.90
N ASN A 219 9.57 4.29 34.14
CA ASN A 219 10.15 3.38 33.16
C ASN A 219 11.35 2.55 33.68
N ASP A 220 11.74 2.77 34.92
CA ASP A 220 12.88 2.05 35.51
C ASP A 220 12.71 1.93 37.04
N GLU A 221 12.88 0.72 37.59
CA GLU A 221 12.71 0.47 39.04
C GLU A 221 13.71 1.29 39.87
N GLY A 222 14.95 1.42 39.45
CA GLY A 222 15.96 2.21 40.17
C GLY A 222 15.70 3.71 40.13
N LEU A 223 15.16 4.23 39.02
CA LEU A 223 14.75 5.63 38.91
C LEU A 223 13.49 5.90 39.74
N MET A 224 12.59 4.93 39.84
CA MET A 224 11.40 5.04 40.68
C MET A 224 11.75 5.07 42.16
N GLU A 225 12.68 4.21 42.62
CA GLU A 225 13.18 4.22 44.00
C GLU A 225 13.82 5.58 44.35
N LYS A 226 14.65 6.12 43.49
CA LYS A 226 15.28 7.45 43.66
C LYS A 226 14.23 8.56 43.72
N PHE A 227 13.22 8.51 42.88
CA PHE A 227 12.14 9.49 42.87
C PHE A 227 11.33 9.45 44.21
N PHE A 228 11.07 8.28 44.74
CA PHE A 228 10.42 8.17 46.05
C PHE A 228 11.26 8.68 47.21
N GLU A 229 12.59 8.62 47.12
CA GLU A 229 13.49 9.11 48.14
C GLU A 229 13.71 10.62 48.09
N SER A 230 13.81 11.22 46.89
CA SER A 230 14.24 12.59 46.71
C SER A 230 13.22 13.51 46.02
N GLU A 231 12.11 12.95 45.49
CA GLU A 231 11.10 13.63 44.66
C GLU A 231 11.71 14.31 43.40
N SER A 232 12.92 13.92 43.01
CA SER A 232 13.65 14.48 41.86
C SER A 232 14.55 13.47 41.23
N LEU A 233 14.90 13.72 39.94
CA LEU A 233 15.92 13.01 39.17
C LEU A 233 16.91 14.01 38.59
N THR A 234 18.15 13.58 38.40
CA THR A 234 19.12 14.36 37.65
C THR A 234 18.75 14.40 36.17
N GLU A 235 19.31 15.35 35.44
CA GLU A 235 19.07 15.47 33.99
C GLU A 235 19.42 14.18 33.23
N ASP A 236 20.53 13.54 33.53
CA ASP A 236 20.96 12.29 32.90
C ASP A 236 20.01 11.13 33.22
N GLU A 237 19.53 11.03 34.47
CA GLU A 237 18.52 10.04 34.88
C GLU A 237 17.16 10.28 34.17
N MET A 238 16.75 11.53 34.04
CA MET A 238 15.54 11.86 33.27
C MET A 238 15.70 11.48 31.79
N ARG A 239 16.85 11.76 31.18
CA ARG A 239 17.14 11.38 29.79
C ARG A 239 17.12 9.85 29.63
N GLU A 240 17.64 9.09 30.59
CA GLU A 240 17.58 7.63 30.58
C GLU A 240 16.15 7.12 30.70
N GLY A 241 15.37 7.65 31.66
CA GLY A 241 13.97 7.28 31.85
C GLY A 241 13.10 7.60 30.62
N ILE A 242 13.29 8.76 30.01
CA ILE A 242 12.61 9.14 28.76
C ILE A 242 13.01 8.18 27.62
N ARG A 243 14.29 7.80 27.49
CA ARG A 243 14.74 6.85 26.47
C ARG A 243 14.05 5.50 26.62
N LYS A 244 14.02 4.94 27.84
CA LYS A 244 13.31 3.68 28.14
C LYS A 244 11.81 3.80 27.84
N GLY A 245 11.21 4.92 28.23
CA GLY A 245 9.79 5.20 27.97
C GLY A 245 9.45 5.37 26.48
N LEU A 246 10.38 5.87 25.68
CA LEU A 246 10.24 5.91 24.22
C LEU A 246 10.22 4.50 23.62
N VAL A 247 11.15 3.63 24.03
CA VAL A 247 11.22 2.23 23.56
C VAL A 247 9.96 1.45 23.89
N THR A 248 9.47 1.58 25.13
CA THR A 248 8.24 0.91 25.62
C THR A 248 6.95 1.59 25.18
N ARG A 249 7.03 2.78 24.56
CA ARG A 249 5.89 3.62 24.18
C ARG A 249 5.02 4.04 25.39
N SER A 250 5.62 4.22 26.53
CA SER A 250 4.97 4.73 27.74
C SER A 250 5.00 6.25 27.81
N ILE A 251 5.93 6.91 27.11
CA ILE A 251 6.05 8.36 26.99
C ILE A 251 6.04 8.76 25.52
N PHE A 252 5.31 9.84 25.22
CA PHE A 252 5.35 10.56 23.95
C PHE A 252 5.75 12.01 24.21
N PRO A 253 7.05 12.37 24.12
CA PRO A 253 7.53 13.72 24.37
C PRO A 253 6.95 14.72 23.37
N VAL A 254 6.54 15.89 23.83
CA VAL A 254 6.00 16.97 23.00
C VAL A 254 6.97 18.15 22.98
N PHE A 255 7.46 18.49 21.79
CA PHE A 255 8.36 19.61 21.52
C PHE A 255 7.65 20.74 20.77
N CYS A 256 8.29 21.90 20.77
CA CYS A 256 7.84 23.15 20.17
C CYS A 256 8.87 23.66 19.16
N VAL A 257 8.46 24.00 17.94
CA VAL A 257 9.33 24.62 16.95
C VAL A 257 8.58 25.64 16.08
N CYS A 258 9.33 26.58 15.52
CA CYS A 258 8.94 27.32 14.34
C CYS A 258 9.98 27.04 13.26
N ALA A 259 9.76 25.96 12.49
CA ALA A 259 10.71 25.49 11.48
C ALA A 259 11.00 26.55 10.42
N GLY A 260 10.00 27.35 10.03
CA GLY A 260 10.15 28.45 9.08
C GLY A 260 11.16 29.51 9.51
N LYS A 261 11.39 29.68 10.80
CA LYS A 261 12.38 30.63 11.38
C LYS A 261 13.57 29.92 12.04
N SER A 262 13.70 28.60 11.94
CA SER A 262 14.69 27.77 12.62
C SER A 262 14.69 27.89 14.16
N MET A 263 13.60 28.37 14.76
CA MET A 263 13.47 28.48 16.21
C MET A 263 13.12 27.13 16.81
N GLY A 264 13.84 26.69 17.85
CA GLY A 264 13.69 25.38 18.52
C GLY A 264 14.42 24.22 17.81
N VAL A 265 14.86 24.36 16.57
CA VAL A 265 15.43 23.26 15.76
C VAL A 265 16.74 22.72 16.35
N ARG A 266 17.67 23.56 16.82
CA ARG A 266 18.92 23.11 17.45
C ARG A 266 18.68 22.31 18.70
N ARG A 267 17.73 22.73 19.54
CA ARG A 267 17.37 22.02 20.77
C ARG A 267 16.70 20.67 20.46
N LEU A 268 15.87 20.62 19.43
CA LEU A 268 15.31 19.35 18.94
C LEU A 268 16.43 18.41 18.47
N MET A 269 17.38 18.88 17.65
CA MET A 269 18.51 18.04 17.18
C MET A 269 19.39 17.57 18.34
N GLU A 270 19.59 18.37 19.38
CA GLU A 270 20.30 17.95 20.58
C GLU A 270 19.57 16.82 21.29
N PHE A 271 18.24 16.93 21.49
CA PHE A 271 17.44 15.89 22.09
C PHE A 271 17.44 14.61 21.24
N LEU A 272 17.29 14.72 19.94
CA LEU A 272 17.37 13.61 19.00
C LEU A 272 18.73 12.90 19.05
N GLY A 273 19.80 13.63 19.22
CA GLY A 273 21.15 13.06 19.35
C GLY A 273 21.42 12.37 20.69
N ASN A 274 20.91 12.92 21.80
CA ASN A 274 21.32 12.54 23.14
C ASN A 274 20.29 11.68 23.90
N VAL A 275 18.99 11.86 23.61
CA VAL A 275 17.91 11.23 24.41
C VAL A 275 17.22 10.09 23.69
N VAL A 276 16.94 10.21 22.40
CA VAL A 276 16.20 9.16 21.68
C VAL A 276 16.95 7.83 21.65
N PRO A 277 16.26 6.70 21.53
CA PRO A 277 16.88 5.39 21.50
C PRO A 277 18.00 5.27 20.45
N PHE A 278 19.05 4.56 20.80
CA PHE A 278 20.06 4.10 19.84
C PHE A 278 19.54 2.88 19.09
N VAL A 279 20.18 2.54 17.98
CA VAL A 279 19.83 1.33 17.22
C VAL A 279 19.87 0.08 18.13
N ASP A 280 20.82 0.03 19.07
CA ASP A 280 21.00 -1.09 20.03
C ASP A 280 19.92 -1.12 21.13
N ASP A 281 19.26 -0.01 21.42
CA ASP A 281 18.17 0.06 22.42
C ASP A 281 16.85 -0.51 21.86
N MET A 282 16.74 -0.61 20.54
CA MET A 282 15.52 -1.07 19.88
C MET A 282 15.39 -2.60 19.93
N PRO A 283 14.16 -3.14 19.89
CA PRO A 283 13.95 -4.57 19.75
C PRO A 283 14.76 -5.12 18.57
N LYS A 284 15.41 -6.26 18.78
CA LYS A 284 16.19 -6.90 17.74
C LYS A 284 15.32 -7.26 16.54
N LEU A 285 15.89 -7.15 15.37
CA LEU A 285 15.22 -7.50 14.13
C LEU A 285 15.22 -9.04 13.97
N HIS A 286 14.18 -9.55 13.31
CA HIS A 286 14.09 -10.97 13.00
C HIS A 286 14.19 -11.15 11.49
N ASN A 287 14.90 -12.19 11.07
CA ASN A 287 14.87 -12.62 9.68
C ASN A 287 13.63 -13.50 9.40
N THR A 288 13.44 -13.91 8.17
CA THR A 288 12.29 -14.77 7.76
C THR A 288 12.25 -16.14 8.44
N ARG A 289 13.34 -16.56 9.10
CA ARG A 289 13.44 -17.80 9.88
C ARG A 289 13.14 -17.58 11.37
N GLY A 290 12.87 -16.35 11.79
CA GLY A 290 12.64 -15.98 13.18
C GLY A 290 13.91 -15.83 14.02
N GLU A 291 15.10 -15.81 13.41
CA GLU A 291 16.37 -15.62 14.13
C GLU A 291 16.56 -14.14 14.44
N GLU A 292 16.97 -13.83 15.67
CA GLU A 292 17.30 -12.47 16.10
C GLU A 292 18.61 -11.99 15.49
N ILE A 293 18.59 -10.84 14.85
CA ILE A 293 19.76 -10.20 14.26
C ILE A 293 20.10 -8.94 15.05
N ALA A 294 21.29 -8.95 15.65
CA ALA A 294 21.81 -7.77 16.34
C ALA A 294 22.49 -6.82 15.33
N PRO A 295 22.35 -5.51 15.51
CA PRO A 295 23.06 -4.51 14.69
C PRO A 295 24.52 -4.38 15.11
N ASP A 296 25.31 -5.45 14.94
CA ASP A 296 26.72 -5.52 15.29
C ASP A 296 27.61 -5.23 14.09
N SER A 297 28.45 -4.19 14.17
CA SER A 297 29.38 -3.81 13.11
C SER A 297 30.49 -4.85 12.86
N ASN A 298 30.73 -5.76 13.79
CA ASN A 298 31.68 -6.87 13.64
C ASN A 298 30.99 -8.18 13.25
N GLY A 299 29.66 -8.16 13.14
CA GLY A 299 28.86 -9.32 12.74
C GLY A 299 28.96 -9.61 11.24
N PRO A 300 28.29 -10.68 10.79
CA PRO A 300 28.18 -11.01 9.39
C PRO A 300 27.52 -9.86 8.61
N GLU A 301 28.02 -9.60 7.40
CA GLU A 301 27.55 -8.49 6.58
C GLU A 301 26.17 -8.80 5.99
N SER A 302 25.19 -7.92 6.24
CA SER A 302 23.86 -8.00 5.68
C SER A 302 23.25 -6.64 5.48
N VAL A 303 22.64 -6.44 4.31
CA VAL A 303 22.13 -5.16 3.84
C VAL A 303 20.72 -5.32 3.29
N TYR A 304 19.80 -4.47 3.72
CA TYR A 304 18.40 -4.44 3.24
C TYR A 304 18.14 -3.25 2.35
N PHE A 305 17.71 -3.49 1.11
CA PHE A 305 17.40 -2.46 0.14
C PHE A 305 15.92 -2.08 0.24
N PHE A 306 15.64 -0.91 0.78
CA PHE A 306 14.27 -0.50 1.11
C PHE A 306 13.63 0.46 0.12
N LYS A 307 14.44 1.09 -0.75
CA LYS A 307 13.95 2.09 -1.70
C LYS A 307 14.80 2.12 -2.96
N THR A 308 14.15 2.26 -4.09
CA THR A 308 14.77 2.60 -5.39
C THR A 308 14.28 3.97 -5.82
N GLY A 309 15.18 4.81 -6.32
CA GLY A 309 14.85 6.10 -6.94
C GLY A 309 15.38 6.14 -8.38
N MET A 310 14.57 6.66 -9.30
CA MET A 310 15.00 6.88 -10.68
C MET A 310 15.32 8.36 -10.88
N GLU A 311 16.58 8.71 -10.86
CA GLU A 311 17.02 10.09 -10.95
C GLU A 311 17.47 10.46 -12.36
N PRO A 312 17.12 11.68 -12.83
CA PRO A 312 17.61 12.18 -14.10
C PRO A 312 19.15 12.13 -14.16
N HIS A 313 19.73 11.71 -15.28
CA HIS A 313 21.17 11.65 -15.56
C HIS A 313 21.99 10.63 -14.77
N ILE A 314 21.50 10.10 -13.64
CA ILE A 314 22.19 9.11 -12.81
C ILE A 314 21.61 7.71 -13.07
N GLY A 315 20.30 7.64 -13.29
CA GLY A 315 19.57 6.40 -13.41
C GLY A 315 19.09 5.85 -12.08
N GLU A 316 19.19 4.55 -11.88
CA GLU A 316 18.73 3.88 -10.67
C GLU A 316 19.68 4.15 -9.50
N VAL A 317 19.09 4.63 -8.40
CA VAL A 317 19.74 4.83 -7.10
C VAL A 317 19.08 3.88 -6.10
N SER A 318 19.86 3.02 -5.48
CA SER A 318 19.36 2.03 -4.51
C SER A 318 19.73 2.45 -3.09
N TYR A 319 18.71 2.66 -2.25
CA TYR A 319 18.87 3.06 -0.85
C TYR A 319 18.78 1.82 0.05
N PHE A 320 19.66 1.76 1.03
CA PHE A 320 19.78 0.60 1.90
C PHE A 320 20.04 0.96 3.36
N LYS A 321 19.67 0.04 4.26
CA LYS A 321 20.10 0.02 5.67
C LYS A 321 21.05 -1.15 5.87
N VAL A 322 22.17 -0.91 6.56
CA VAL A 322 23.08 -1.97 7.00
C VAL A 322 22.44 -2.64 8.22
N MET A 323 22.08 -3.91 8.08
CA MET A 323 21.38 -4.67 9.13
C MET A 323 22.36 -5.26 10.14
N SER A 324 23.51 -5.71 9.68
CA SER A 324 24.62 -6.26 10.46
C SER A 324 25.91 -6.12 9.68
N GLY A 325 27.05 -6.16 10.36
CA GLY A 325 28.36 -5.99 9.75
C GLY A 325 28.65 -4.55 9.35
N CYS A 326 29.43 -4.39 8.31
CA CYS A 326 29.72 -3.10 7.69
C CYS A 326 29.84 -3.26 6.17
N VAL A 327 29.50 -2.23 5.42
CA VAL A 327 29.56 -2.20 3.95
C VAL A 327 30.61 -1.21 3.48
N LYS A 328 31.40 -1.63 2.50
CA LYS A 328 32.47 -0.82 1.87
C LYS A 328 32.36 -0.86 0.34
N PRO A 329 32.87 0.14 -0.35
CA PRO A 329 33.06 0.07 -1.79
C PRO A 329 33.93 -1.15 -2.17
N GLY A 330 33.44 -1.97 -3.10
CA GLY A 330 34.15 -3.14 -3.60
C GLY A 330 33.70 -4.47 -2.99
N ASP A 331 32.83 -4.45 -1.99
CA ASP A 331 32.29 -5.68 -1.38
C ASP A 331 31.47 -6.47 -2.39
N ASP A 332 31.66 -7.80 -2.36
CA ASP A 332 30.91 -8.75 -3.18
C ASP A 332 29.84 -9.42 -2.31
N LEU A 333 28.59 -9.07 -2.55
CA LEU A 333 27.42 -9.56 -1.81
C LEU A 333 26.55 -10.48 -2.67
N THR A 334 25.83 -11.38 -2.01
CA THR A 334 24.88 -12.29 -2.67
C THR A 334 23.46 -11.85 -2.33
N ASN A 335 22.63 -11.65 -3.36
CA ASN A 335 21.21 -11.36 -3.20
C ASN A 335 20.47 -12.62 -2.75
N ALA A 336 19.98 -12.64 -1.51
CA ALA A 336 19.30 -13.79 -0.91
C ALA A 336 17.94 -14.09 -1.58
N ASP A 337 17.33 -13.09 -2.21
CA ASP A 337 16.03 -13.21 -2.87
C ASP A 337 16.13 -13.73 -4.30
N ARG A 338 17.26 -13.46 -4.98
CA ARG A 338 17.44 -13.74 -6.41
C ARG A 338 18.61 -14.67 -6.72
N GLY A 339 19.49 -14.93 -5.76
CA GLY A 339 20.67 -15.77 -5.93
C GLY A 339 21.79 -15.12 -6.75
N SER A 340 21.62 -13.88 -7.19
CA SER A 340 22.61 -13.16 -8.00
C SER A 340 23.71 -12.57 -7.12
N LYS A 341 24.94 -12.46 -7.69
CA LYS A 341 26.07 -11.78 -7.05
C LYS A 341 26.14 -10.33 -7.49
N GLU A 342 26.27 -9.44 -6.51
CA GLU A 342 26.39 -8.01 -6.73
C GLU A 342 27.70 -7.50 -6.14
N ARG A 343 28.39 -6.64 -6.90
CA ARG A 343 29.53 -5.90 -6.41
C ARG A 343 29.10 -4.49 -6.06
N ILE A 344 29.25 -4.14 -4.79
CA ILE A 344 28.92 -2.80 -4.29
C ILE A 344 29.91 -1.80 -4.89
N GLY A 345 29.42 -0.83 -5.62
CA GLY A 345 30.19 0.29 -6.13
C GLY A 345 30.51 1.30 -5.03
N GLN A 346 30.62 2.57 -5.42
CA GLN A 346 30.76 3.66 -4.44
C GLN A 346 29.48 3.74 -3.59
N ILE A 347 29.64 3.86 -2.28
CA ILE A 347 28.55 4.10 -1.33
C ILE A 347 28.54 5.56 -0.88
N TYR A 348 27.36 6.06 -0.54
CA TYR A 348 27.14 7.47 -0.23
C TYR A 348 26.26 7.64 1.01
N ALA A 349 26.58 8.68 1.80
CA ALA A 349 25.63 9.30 2.70
C ALA A 349 24.78 10.31 1.90
N CYS A 350 23.46 10.30 2.13
CA CYS A 350 22.51 11.04 1.30
C CYS A 350 22.15 12.41 1.92
N ALA A 351 21.96 13.41 1.07
CA ALA A 351 21.34 14.68 1.42
C ALA A 351 20.43 15.11 0.25
N GLY A 352 19.30 14.42 0.11
CA GLY A 352 18.43 14.55 -1.05
C GLY A 352 19.15 14.18 -2.36
N ALA A 353 19.14 15.07 -3.33
CA ALA A 353 19.88 14.92 -4.59
C ALA A 353 21.41 14.91 -4.41
N ASN A 354 21.92 15.50 -3.33
CA ASN A 354 23.34 15.56 -3.04
C ASN A 354 23.78 14.26 -2.34
N ARG A 355 25.02 13.84 -2.62
CA ARG A 355 25.61 12.62 -2.08
C ARG A 355 27.05 12.87 -1.67
N VAL A 356 27.42 12.40 -0.48
CA VAL A 356 28.79 12.45 0.01
C VAL A 356 29.35 11.04 -0.01
N ALA A 357 30.40 10.80 -0.81
CA ALA A 357 31.07 9.52 -0.84
C ALA A 357 31.65 9.19 0.54
N VAL A 358 31.46 7.95 0.97
CA VAL A 358 31.96 7.44 2.25
C VAL A 358 32.75 6.15 2.05
N GLU A 359 33.68 5.89 2.97
CA GLU A 359 34.54 4.70 2.91
C GLU A 359 33.87 3.46 3.50
N GLN A 360 32.96 3.66 4.45
CA GLN A 360 32.29 2.57 5.17
C GLN A 360 31.00 3.07 5.82
N LEU A 361 29.99 2.20 5.84
CA LEU A 361 28.77 2.33 6.64
C LEU A 361 28.64 1.11 7.55
N ASN A 362 28.42 1.35 8.84
CA ASN A 362 28.29 0.32 9.87
C ASN A 362 26.83 -0.11 10.09
N ALA A 363 26.66 -1.23 10.80
CA ALA A 363 25.35 -1.73 11.21
C ALA A 363 24.48 -0.62 11.82
N GLY A 364 23.23 -0.52 11.38
CA GLY A 364 22.28 0.53 11.74
C GLY A 364 22.31 1.75 10.81
N ASP A 365 23.32 1.93 9.98
CA ASP A 365 23.44 3.11 9.12
C ASP A 365 22.63 3.00 7.83
N ILE A 366 22.25 4.14 7.29
CA ILE A 366 21.50 4.28 6.03
C ILE A 366 22.40 4.96 5.00
N GLY A 367 22.42 4.40 3.81
CA GLY A 367 23.13 4.97 2.67
C GLY A 367 22.48 4.64 1.34
N CYS A 368 23.17 5.00 0.27
CA CYS A 368 22.76 4.62 -1.08
C CYS A 368 23.96 4.25 -1.94
N THR A 369 23.68 3.54 -3.02
CA THR A 369 24.64 3.20 -4.08
C THR A 369 23.94 3.26 -5.44
N VAL A 370 24.72 3.20 -6.50
CA VAL A 370 24.24 3.28 -7.88
C VAL A 370 24.77 2.13 -8.72
N LYS A 371 24.14 1.89 -9.87
CA LYS A 371 24.60 0.91 -10.88
C LYS A 371 24.64 -0.55 -10.41
N LEU A 372 23.71 -0.95 -9.55
CA LEU A 372 23.47 -2.35 -9.25
C LEU A 372 22.80 -3.03 -10.46
N LYS A 373 23.06 -4.32 -10.66
CA LYS A 373 22.58 -5.05 -11.83
C LYS A 373 21.21 -5.68 -11.62
N ASP A 374 21.02 -6.34 -10.49
CA ASP A 374 19.84 -7.16 -10.21
C ASP A 374 19.40 -7.04 -8.74
N VAL A 375 19.29 -5.80 -8.25
CA VAL A 375 18.77 -5.51 -6.91
C VAL A 375 17.46 -4.76 -7.04
N LYS A 376 16.47 -5.14 -6.24
CA LYS A 376 15.13 -4.54 -6.20
C LYS A 376 14.79 -4.10 -4.79
N THR A 377 13.83 -3.17 -4.69
CA THR A 377 13.25 -2.79 -3.41
C THR A 377 12.72 -4.02 -2.67
N GLY A 378 13.12 -4.18 -1.41
CA GLY A 378 12.80 -5.32 -0.55
C GLY A 378 13.85 -6.44 -0.56
N ASN A 379 14.90 -6.36 -1.39
CA ASN A 379 15.92 -7.40 -1.43
C ASN A 379 16.90 -7.31 -0.24
N THR A 380 17.36 -8.46 0.20
CA THR A 380 18.44 -8.63 1.17
C THR A 380 19.71 -9.11 0.47
N LEU A 381 20.82 -8.42 0.68
CA LEU A 381 22.15 -8.84 0.19
C LEU A 381 23.03 -9.21 1.38
N ASN A 382 23.74 -10.33 1.28
CA ASN A 382 24.58 -10.86 2.34
C ASN A 382 26.04 -11.06 1.89
N GLY A 383 26.96 -10.84 2.82
CA GLY A 383 28.32 -11.31 2.73
C GLY A 383 28.42 -12.85 2.83
N LYS A 384 29.64 -13.37 2.83
CA LYS A 384 29.88 -14.83 2.80
C LYS A 384 29.40 -15.58 4.04
N ASP A 385 29.32 -14.87 5.19
CA ASP A 385 29.07 -15.47 6.51
C ASP A 385 27.62 -15.27 6.98
N ALA A 386 26.73 -14.78 6.12
CA ALA A 386 25.29 -14.60 6.38
C ALA A 386 24.45 -15.23 5.27
N GLU A 387 23.34 -15.85 5.67
CA GLU A 387 22.30 -16.38 4.78
C GLU A 387 20.93 -15.86 5.21
N TRP A 388 20.89 -14.61 5.63
CA TRP A 388 19.67 -14.01 6.14
C TRP A 388 18.81 -13.46 5.03
N ARG A 389 17.51 -13.38 5.31
CA ARG A 389 16.52 -12.73 4.47
C ARG A 389 15.57 -11.99 5.37
N PHE A 390 15.30 -10.72 5.08
CA PHE A 390 14.32 -9.92 5.79
C PHE A 390 13.00 -9.90 5.02
N ASP A 391 11.89 -9.79 5.76
CA ASP A 391 10.57 -9.72 5.16
C ASP A 391 10.39 -8.47 4.30
N PHE A 392 9.63 -8.61 3.23
CA PHE A 392 9.17 -7.46 2.47
C PHE A 392 8.26 -6.59 3.32
N ILE A 393 8.40 -5.27 3.16
CA ILE A 393 7.53 -4.31 3.84
C ILE A 393 6.09 -4.54 3.39
N LYS A 394 5.18 -4.67 4.36
CA LYS A 394 3.75 -4.84 4.10
C LYS A 394 3.10 -3.47 3.92
N TYR A 395 2.54 -3.26 2.76
CA TYR A 395 1.80 -2.05 2.42
C TYR A 395 0.29 -2.25 2.54
N PRO A 396 -0.48 -1.18 2.76
CA PRO A 396 -1.93 -1.25 2.74
C PRO A 396 -2.44 -1.61 1.33
N ASN A 397 -3.58 -2.27 1.29
CA ASN A 397 -4.23 -2.56 0.02
C ASN A 397 -4.56 -1.27 -0.74
N PRO A 398 -4.46 -1.27 -2.07
CA PRO A 398 -4.82 -0.11 -2.87
C PRO A 398 -6.32 0.17 -2.78
N LYS A 399 -6.68 1.45 -2.72
CA LYS A 399 -8.07 1.92 -2.54
C LYS A 399 -8.69 2.47 -3.81
N TYR A 400 -7.89 2.70 -4.84
CA TYR A 400 -8.31 3.34 -6.09
C TYR A 400 -7.73 2.62 -7.29
N SER A 401 -8.57 2.34 -8.31
CA SER A 401 -8.15 1.63 -9.51
C SER A 401 -8.68 2.27 -10.77
N ARG A 402 -7.87 2.20 -11.83
CA ARG A 402 -8.22 2.60 -13.20
C ARG A 402 -7.63 1.61 -14.20
N ALA A 403 -8.30 1.44 -15.32
CA ALA A 403 -7.69 0.85 -16.49
C ALA A 403 -6.86 1.92 -17.20
N ILE A 404 -5.68 1.53 -17.67
CA ILE A 404 -4.76 2.42 -18.38
C ILE A 404 -4.44 1.85 -19.76
N LYS A 405 -4.44 2.72 -20.76
CA LYS A 405 -3.99 2.37 -22.10
C LYS A 405 -3.13 3.47 -22.71
N ALA A 406 -2.19 3.10 -23.54
CA ALA A 406 -1.47 4.06 -24.38
C ALA A 406 -2.42 4.64 -25.43
N VAL A 407 -2.29 5.94 -25.71
CA VAL A 407 -3.03 6.59 -26.81
C VAL A 407 -2.64 5.97 -28.14
N ASN A 408 -1.35 5.68 -28.33
CA ASN A 408 -0.83 4.99 -29.48
C ASN A 408 -0.63 3.50 -29.15
N ALA A 409 -1.31 2.61 -29.87
CA ALA A 409 -1.25 1.17 -29.65
C ALA A 409 0.19 0.58 -29.73
N GLN A 410 1.07 1.18 -30.51
CA GLN A 410 2.47 0.77 -30.63
C GLN A 410 3.29 0.98 -29.35
N ASP A 411 2.82 1.82 -28.44
CA ASP A 411 3.51 2.13 -27.19
C ASP A 411 3.07 1.22 -26.01
N THR A 412 2.22 0.23 -26.26
CA THR A 412 1.69 -0.66 -25.20
C THR A 412 2.81 -1.43 -24.46
N GLU A 413 3.80 -1.95 -25.17
CA GLU A 413 4.94 -2.65 -24.55
C GLU A 413 5.81 -1.71 -23.73
N LYS A 414 6.05 -0.50 -24.23
CA LYS A 414 6.79 0.54 -23.51
C LYS A 414 6.05 0.97 -22.25
N LEU A 415 4.71 1.10 -22.33
CA LEU A 415 3.88 1.41 -21.18
C LEU A 415 4.03 0.35 -20.08
N MET A 416 3.95 -0.93 -20.43
CA MET A 416 4.13 -2.01 -19.45
C MET A 416 5.51 -1.98 -18.80
N ALA A 417 6.56 -1.77 -19.58
CA ALA A 417 7.92 -1.65 -19.06
C ALA A 417 8.08 -0.45 -18.11
N ALA A 418 7.51 0.71 -18.47
CA ALA A 418 7.52 1.90 -17.63
C ALA A 418 6.75 1.70 -16.30
N LEU A 419 5.57 1.08 -16.34
CA LEU A 419 4.78 0.77 -15.16
C LEU A 419 5.51 -0.17 -14.20
N LEU A 420 6.15 -1.22 -14.71
CA LEU A 420 6.94 -2.15 -13.88
C LEU A 420 8.17 -1.48 -13.27
N LYS A 421 8.81 -0.57 -13.99
CA LYS A 421 9.92 0.25 -13.47
C LYS A 421 9.45 1.17 -12.35
N MET A 422 8.34 1.88 -12.52
CA MET A 422 7.77 2.78 -11.51
C MET A 422 7.34 2.04 -10.24
N ARG A 423 6.89 0.80 -10.37
CA ARG A 423 6.57 -0.06 -9.22
C ARG A 423 7.79 -0.37 -8.33
N GLN A 424 9.01 -0.31 -8.86
CA GLN A 424 10.23 -0.47 -8.05
C GLN A 424 10.48 0.74 -7.14
N GLU A 425 10.08 1.93 -7.59
CA GLU A 425 10.21 3.16 -6.80
C GLU A 425 9.12 3.27 -5.73
N ASP A 426 7.91 2.85 -6.09
CA ASP A 426 6.76 2.83 -5.18
C ASP A 426 6.05 1.47 -5.26
N PRO A 427 6.33 0.57 -4.31
CA PRO A 427 5.71 -0.76 -4.26
C PRO A 427 4.20 -0.76 -4.00
N THR A 428 3.60 0.38 -3.63
CA THR A 428 2.14 0.50 -3.46
C THR A 428 1.36 0.58 -4.77
N TRP A 429 2.05 0.76 -5.91
CA TRP A 429 1.47 0.57 -7.23
C TRP A 429 1.25 -0.91 -7.50
N ILE A 430 0.03 -1.29 -7.82
CA ILE A 430 -0.29 -2.62 -8.33
C ILE A 430 -0.64 -2.50 -9.81
N VAL A 431 0.08 -3.24 -10.64
CA VAL A 431 -0.14 -3.31 -12.08
C VAL A 431 -0.55 -4.73 -12.43
N GLU A 432 -1.72 -4.88 -13.03
CA GLU A 432 -2.30 -6.16 -13.43
C GLU A 432 -2.71 -6.13 -14.90
N GLN A 433 -2.19 -7.07 -15.67
CA GLN A 433 -2.65 -7.28 -17.04
C GLN A 433 -3.76 -8.33 -17.02
N SER A 434 -5.01 -7.89 -17.08
CA SER A 434 -6.17 -8.77 -17.14
C SER A 434 -6.39 -9.26 -18.57
N LYS A 435 -6.15 -10.55 -18.81
CA LYS A 435 -6.46 -11.19 -20.09
C LYS A 435 -7.96 -11.24 -20.36
N GLU A 436 -8.73 -11.53 -19.31
CA GLU A 436 -10.18 -11.59 -19.33
C GLU A 436 -10.80 -10.25 -19.78
N LEU A 437 -10.41 -9.17 -19.10
CA LEU A 437 -10.97 -7.83 -19.36
C LEU A 437 -10.29 -7.13 -20.55
N ARG A 438 -9.20 -7.70 -21.07
CA ARG A 438 -8.34 -7.10 -22.11
C ARG A 438 -7.91 -5.68 -21.74
N GLN A 439 -7.61 -5.47 -20.46
CA GLN A 439 -7.19 -4.18 -19.90
C GLN A 439 -5.94 -4.35 -19.04
N VAL A 440 -5.13 -3.30 -19.01
CA VAL A 440 -4.10 -3.09 -17.99
C VAL A 440 -4.73 -2.28 -16.87
N ILE A 441 -4.78 -2.84 -15.67
CA ILE A 441 -5.37 -2.19 -14.49
C ILE A 441 -4.24 -1.73 -13.59
N VAL A 442 -4.27 -0.46 -13.22
CA VAL A 442 -3.37 0.13 -12.22
C VAL A 442 -4.17 0.49 -10.99
N ARG A 443 -3.64 0.10 -9.83
CA ARG A 443 -4.24 0.39 -8.53
C ARG A 443 -3.27 1.16 -7.66
N GLY A 444 -3.77 2.11 -6.90
CA GLY A 444 -2.99 2.95 -5.99
C GLY A 444 -3.78 3.33 -4.74
N GLN A 445 -3.17 4.15 -3.90
CA GLN A 445 -3.76 4.52 -2.61
C GLN A 445 -4.88 5.58 -2.74
N GLY A 446 -4.89 6.37 -3.82
CA GLY A 446 -5.91 7.37 -4.09
C GLY A 446 -5.85 7.93 -5.50
N GLU A 447 -6.72 8.87 -5.79
CA GLU A 447 -6.79 9.50 -7.11
C GLU A 447 -5.53 10.31 -7.42
N PHE A 448 -5.02 11.07 -6.45
CA PHE A 448 -3.81 11.86 -6.63
C PHE A 448 -2.58 10.98 -6.90
N HIS A 449 -2.51 9.80 -6.28
CA HIS A 449 -1.50 8.81 -6.57
C HIS A 449 -1.51 8.41 -8.06
N LEU A 450 -2.67 8.03 -8.62
CA LEU A 450 -2.76 7.67 -10.06
C LEU A 450 -2.52 8.88 -10.98
N ARG A 451 -2.94 10.08 -10.59
CA ARG A 451 -2.66 11.31 -11.34
C ARG A 451 -1.16 11.58 -11.43
N THR A 452 -0.43 11.33 -10.35
CA THR A 452 1.03 11.43 -10.32
C THR A 452 1.68 10.41 -11.25
N LEU A 453 1.17 9.17 -11.29
CA LEU A 453 1.62 8.14 -12.24
C LEU A 453 1.46 8.61 -13.68
N LYS A 454 0.27 9.12 -14.04
CA LYS A 454 -0.02 9.64 -15.38
C LYS A 454 0.95 10.76 -15.76
N TRP A 455 1.15 11.73 -14.87
CA TRP A 455 2.07 12.85 -15.09
C TRP A 455 3.49 12.35 -15.38
N ARG A 456 3.97 11.37 -14.62
CA ARG A 456 5.30 10.79 -14.80
C ARG A 456 5.43 10.03 -16.14
N LEU A 457 4.43 9.26 -16.54
CA LEU A 457 4.39 8.59 -17.84
C LEU A 457 4.46 9.60 -18.98
N GLU A 458 3.69 10.67 -18.92
CA GLU A 458 3.62 11.68 -19.97
C GLU A 458 4.88 12.57 -20.02
N ASN A 459 5.40 12.98 -18.87
CA ASN A 459 6.51 13.95 -18.80
C ASN A 459 7.89 13.32 -18.74
N ASN A 460 8.07 12.18 -18.03
CA ASN A 460 9.37 11.54 -17.91
C ASN A 460 9.59 10.49 -19.02
N GLU A 461 8.60 9.62 -19.25
CA GLU A 461 8.71 8.51 -20.21
C GLU A 461 8.20 8.88 -21.62
N LYS A 462 7.59 10.08 -21.78
CA LYS A 462 7.00 10.59 -23.04
C LYS A 462 5.94 9.65 -23.63
N LEU A 463 5.15 9.03 -22.75
CA LEU A 463 4.05 8.12 -23.07
C LEU A 463 2.72 8.78 -22.78
N ASN A 464 1.97 9.13 -23.82
CA ASN A 464 0.59 9.64 -23.64
C ASN A 464 -0.35 8.49 -23.30
N VAL A 465 -1.09 8.63 -22.20
CA VAL A 465 -1.97 7.58 -21.67
C VAL A 465 -3.34 8.11 -21.34
N VAL A 466 -4.32 7.21 -21.39
CA VAL A 466 -5.72 7.49 -21.00
C VAL A 466 -6.11 6.54 -19.87
N PHE A 467 -6.77 7.09 -18.86
CA PHE A 467 -7.44 6.31 -17.82
C PHE A 467 -8.91 6.08 -18.21
N GLU A 468 -9.34 4.85 -18.00
CA GLU A 468 -10.73 4.41 -18.17
C GLU A 468 -11.20 3.71 -16.88
N GLU A 469 -12.50 3.54 -16.72
CA GLU A 469 -13.01 2.69 -15.65
C GLU A 469 -12.67 1.22 -15.93
N PRO A 470 -12.21 0.46 -14.92
CA PRO A 470 -12.00 -0.97 -15.09
C PRO A 470 -13.33 -1.68 -15.43
N ARG A 471 -13.29 -2.57 -16.41
CA ARG A 471 -14.42 -3.44 -16.72
C ARG A 471 -14.69 -4.37 -15.53
N ILE A 472 -15.95 -4.72 -15.33
CA ILE A 472 -16.34 -5.66 -14.28
C ILE A 472 -16.26 -7.09 -14.83
N PRO A 473 -15.58 -8.01 -14.13
CA PRO A 473 -15.49 -9.40 -14.54
C PRO A 473 -16.79 -10.15 -14.22
N TYR A 474 -17.83 -9.90 -15.03
CA TYR A 474 -19.07 -10.63 -14.91
C TYR A 474 -18.90 -12.13 -15.22
N ARG A 475 -19.86 -12.94 -14.81
CA ARG A 475 -19.95 -14.37 -15.16
C ARG A 475 -21.33 -14.66 -15.73
N GLU A 476 -21.41 -15.73 -16.50
CA GLU A 476 -22.68 -16.24 -17.01
C GLU A 476 -22.98 -17.60 -16.38
N THR A 477 -24.23 -17.89 -16.16
CA THR A 477 -24.71 -19.20 -15.71
C THR A 477 -26.10 -19.43 -16.25
N ILE A 478 -26.66 -20.63 -16.00
CA ILE A 478 -27.99 -21.01 -16.41
C ILE A 478 -28.84 -21.35 -15.19
N THR A 479 -30.16 -21.25 -15.33
CA THR A 479 -31.09 -21.50 -14.22
C THR A 479 -32.06 -22.69 -14.50
N LYS A 480 -32.12 -23.15 -15.74
CA LYS A 480 -33.02 -24.21 -16.19
C LYS A 480 -32.25 -25.22 -17.01
N LYS A 481 -32.83 -26.42 -17.15
CA LYS A 481 -32.36 -27.39 -18.11
C LYS A 481 -32.89 -27.09 -19.52
N ALA A 482 -32.04 -27.29 -20.50
CA ALA A 482 -32.42 -27.19 -21.93
C ALA A 482 -31.65 -28.20 -22.75
N ARG A 483 -32.15 -28.49 -23.92
CA ARG A 483 -31.50 -29.39 -24.89
C ARG A 483 -31.37 -28.68 -26.23
N ALA A 484 -30.27 -28.96 -26.94
CA ALA A 484 -30.09 -28.52 -28.31
C ALA A 484 -29.29 -29.56 -29.11
N GLU A 485 -29.42 -29.48 -30.39
CA GLU A 485 -28.67 -30.28 -31.35
C GLU A 485 -28.09 -29.36 -32.43
N TYR A 486 -26.91 -29.69 -32.91
CA TYR A 486 -26.33 -28.95 -34.00
C TYR A 486 -25.56 -29.88 -34.92
N ARG A 487 -25.74 -29.67 -36.25
CA ARG A 487 -25.06 -30.39 -37.31
C ARG A 487 -24.09 -29.46 -38.01
N HIS A 488 -22.80 -29.69 -37.85
CA HIS A 488 -21.77 -29.03 -38.64
C HIS A 488 -21.55 -29.84 -39.94
N LYS A 489 -21.84 -29.24 -41.09
CA LYS A 489 -21.58 -29.82 -42.38
C LYS A 489 -20.96 -28.80 -43.31
N LYS A 490 -19.74 -29.04 -43.79
CA LYS A 490 -19.06 -28.19 -44.79
C LYS A 490 -18.45 -29.07 -45.85
N GLN A 491 -18.73 -28.80 -47.09
CA GLN A 491 -18.19 -29.49 -48.24
C GLN A 491 -17.49 -28.48 -49.15
N SER A 492 -16.17 -28.55 -49.22
CA SER A 492 -15.34 -27.67 -50.05
C SER A 492 -14.23 -28.55 -50.68
N GLY A 493 -14.44 -29.05 -51.90
CA GLY A 493 -13.47 -29.69 -52.75
C GLY A 493 -12.39 -30.55 -52.06
N GLY A 494 -12.71 -31.79 -51.65
CA GLY A 494 -11.84 -32.68 -50.89
C GLY A 494 -12.59 -33.43 -49.79
N ALA A 495 -11.88 -33.88 -48.75
CA ALA A 495 -12.52 -34.46 -47.55
C ALA A 495 -13.45 -33.44 -46.89
N GLY A 496 -14.74 -33.78 -46.73
CA GLY A 496 -15.74 -32.91 -46.09
C GLY A 496 -15.53 -32.76 -44.59
N GLN A 497 -16.34 -31.91 -43.96
CA GLN A 497 -16.42 -31.79 -42.52
C GLN A 497 -17.84 -32.19 -42.10
N PHE A 498 -17.97 -33.16 -41.21
CA PHE A 498 -19.27 -33.58 -40.67
C PHE A 498 -19.17 -33.93 -39.19
N GLY A 499 -20.09 -33.41 -38.40
CA GLY A 499 -20.28 -33.77 -36.99
C GLY A 499 -21.63 -33.27 -36.50
N GLU A 500 -22.37 -34.14 -35.82
CA GLU A 500 -23.66 -33.78 -35.22
C GLU A 500 -23.63 -34.16 -33.76
N VAL A 501 -23.98 -33.21 -32.89
CA VAL A 501 -23.97 -33.37 -31.42
C VAL A 501 -25.32 -32.96 -30.85
N HIS A 502 -25.91 -33.87 -30.06
CA HIS A 502 -27.10 -33.59 -29.26
C HIS A 502 -26.72 -33.56 -27.81
N LEU A 503 -27.01 -32.47 -27.14
CA LEU A 503 -26.62 -32.28 -25.73
C LEU A 503 -27.75 -31.65 -24.88
N ILE A 504 -27.65 -31.90 -23.58
CA ILE A 504 -28.46 -31.26 -22.55
C ILE A 504 -27.55 -30.46 -21.68
N VAL A 505 -28.01 -29.27 -21.31
CA VAL A 505 -27.35 -28.42 -20.29
C VAL A 505 -28.27 -28.24 -19.10
N GLU A 506 -27.71 -28.21 -17.90
CA GLU A 506 -28.44 -27.89 -16.67
C GLU A 506 -27.50 -27.16 -15.67
N PRO A 507 -28.07 -26.39 -14.72
CA PRO A 507 -27.29 -25.81 -13.63
C PRO A 507 -26.59 -26.89 -12.83
N TYR A 508 -25.35 -26.68 -12.44
CA TYR A 508 -24.59 -27.58 -11.60
C TYR A 508 -24.35 -26.99 -10.22
N ALA A 509 -24.56 -27.81 -9.20
CA ALA A 509 -24.15 -27.54 -7.82
C ALA A 509 -23.29 -28.70 -7.31
N GLU A 510 -22.30 -28.42 -6.50
CA GLU A 510 -21.40 -29.42 -5.95
C GLU A 510 -22.17 -30.51 -5.17
N GLY A 511 -21.79 -31.76 -5.38
CA GLY A 511 -22.48 -32.90 -4.78
C GLY A 511 -23.78 -33.36 -5.48
N MET A 512 -24.15 -32.72 -6.60
CA MET A 512 -25.31 -33.09 -7.38
C MET A 512 -25.13 -34.49 -8.00
N PRO A 513 -26.08 -35.46 -7.78
CA PRO A 513 -25.97 -36.79 -8.34
C PRO A 513 -26.09 -36.82 -9.87
N ASP A 514 -25.51 -37.82 -10.51
CA ASP A 514 -25.65 -38.00 -11.95
C ASP A 514 -27.10 -38.26 -12.36
N PRO A 515 -27.56 -37.67 -13.47
CA PRO A 515 -28.95 -37.83 -13.90
C PRO A 515 -29.21 -39.22 -14.46
N THR A 516 -30.37 -39.76 -14.14
CA THR A 516 -30.84 -41.05 -14.69
C THR A 516 -31.79 -40.87 -15.86
N SER A 517 -32.53 -39.78 -15.92
CA SER A 517 -33.40 -39.39 -17.03
C SER A 517 -33.70 -37.89 -17.06
N PHE A 518 -34.14 -37.43 -18.21
CA PHE A 518 -34.68 -36.07 -18.41
C PHE A 518 -36.03 -36.15 -19.12
N THR A 519 -36.95 -35.28 -18.74
CA THR A 519 -38.25 -35.14 -19.43
C THR A 519 -38.32 -33.79 -20.13
N PHE A 520 -38.54 -33.83 -21.45
CA PHE A 520 -38.78 -32.65 -22.28
C PHE A 520 -40.08 -32.87 -23.09
N ASN A 521 -41.02 -31.94 -22.99
CA ASN A 521 -42.29 -31.95 -23.70
C ASN A 521 -43.05 -33.29 -23.53
N GLY A 522 -43.01 -33.87 -22.32
CA GLY A 522 -43.66 -35.14 -21.99
C GLY A 522 -42.89 -36.39 -22.45
N GLN A 523 -41.77 -36.26 -23.11
CA GLN A 523 -40.94 -37.36 -23.56
C GLN A 523 -39.77 -37.57 -22.58
N GLU A 524 -39.67 -38.78 -22.00
CA GLU A 524 -38.57 -39.18 -21.12
C GLU A 524 -37.38 -39.68 -21.94
N LEU A 525 -36.22 -39.09 -21.65
CA LEU A 525 -34.91 -39.49 -22.17
C LEU A 525 -34.12 -40.15 -21.04
N LYS A 526 -33.88 -41.45 -21.12
CA LYS A 526 -33.06 -42.18 -20.14
C LYS A 526 -31.58 -41.92 -20.41
N MET A 527 -30.83 -41.68 -19.34
CA MET A 527 -29.39 -41.44 -19.40
C MET A 527 -28.63 -42.69 -18.92
N ASN A 528 -27.59 -43.04 -19.65
CA ASN A 528 -26.63 -44.09 -19.27
C ASN A 528 -25.23 -43.52 -19.32
N ILE A 529 -24.79 -42.99 -18.17
CA ILE A 529 -23.50 -42.26 -18.07
C ILE A 529 -22.36 -43.28 -18.21
N LYS A 530 -21.57 -43.10 -19.26
CA LYS A 530 -20.39 -43.93 -19.57
C LYS A 530 -19.10 -43.34 -19.02
N SER A 531 -19.00 -42.01 -19.01
CA SER A 531 -17.87 -41.30 -18.42
C SER A 531 -18.34 -39.98 -17.86
N ARG A 532 -17.62 -39.54 -16.82
CA ARG A 532 -17.79 -38.26 -16.15
C ARG A 532 -16.45 -37.56 -16.07
N GLU A 533 -16.41 -36.32 -16.47
CA GLU A 533 -15.26 -35.44 -16.33
C GLU A 533 -15.67 -34.15 -15.62
N GLU A 534 -14.99 -33.83 -14.55
CA GLU A 534 -15.16 -32.59 -13.78
C GLU A 534 -13.99 -31.67 -14.07
N VAL A 535 -14.28 -30.45 -14.53
CA VAL A 535 -13.29 -29.44 -14.83
C VAL A 535 -13.46 -28.28 -13.87
N ASP A 536 -12.45 -28.06 -13.03
CA ASP A 536 -12.34 -26.81 -12.25
C ASP A 536 -11.91 -25.69 -13.19
N LEU A 537 -12.77 -24.68 -13.31
CA LEU A 537 -12.53 -23.57 -14.25
C LEU A 537 -11.52 -22.57 -13.68
N GLU A 538 -10.56 -22.13 -14.49
CA GLU A 538 -9.55 -21.15 -14.08
C GLU A 538 -10.18 -19.83 -13.56
N TRP A 539 -11.35 -19.47 -14.06
CA TRP A 539 -12.13 -18.29 -13.66
C TRP A 539 -13.15 -18.55 -12.53
N GLY A 540 -13.05 -19.71 -11.88
CA GLY A 540 -13.88 -20.14 -10.78
C GLY A 540 -15.17 -20.84 -11.22
N GLY A 541 -15.65 -21.74 -10.38
CA GLY A 541 -16.78 -22.62 -10.68
C GLY A 541 -16.36 -23.89 -11.40
N LYS A 542 -17.35 -24.69 -11.84
CA LYS A 542 -17.12 -26.01 -12.45
C LYS A 542 -17.89 -26.20 -13.75
N LEU A 543 -17.31 -27.03 -14.62
CA LEU A 543 -17.99 -27.67 -15.71
C LEU A 543 -18.00 -29.20 -15.44
N VAL A 544 -19.19 -29.82 -15.45
CA VAL A 544 -19.30 -31.26 -15.40
C VAL A 544 -19.74 -31.77 -16.76
N PHE A 545 -18.91 -32.58 -17.37
CA PHE A 545 -19.13 -33.16 -18.69
C PHE A 545 -19.46 -34.67 -18.57
N LEU A 546 -20.60 -35.04 -19.06
CA LEU A 546 -21.11 -36.44 -19.00
C LEU A 546 -21.30 -36.99 -20.43
N ASN A 547 -20.75 -38.15 -20.68
CA ASN A 547 -21.00 -38.91 -21.91
C ASN A 547 -22.07 -39.96 -21.66
N SER A 548 -23.22 -39.86 -22.32
CA SER A 548 -24.33 -40.81 -22.30
C SER A 548 -24.69 -41.30 -23.71
N VAL A 549 -23.79 -41.21 -24.68
CA VAL A 549 -24.01 -41.63 -26.05
C VAL A 549 -24.16 -43.14 -26.13
N VAL A 550 -25.24 -43.62 -26.75
CA VAL A 550 -25.52 -45.04 -26.93
C VAL A 550 -25.37 -45.44 -28.41
N GLY A 551 -25.19 -46.76 -28.67
CA GLY A 551 -25.18 -47.32 -30.02
C GLY A 551 -24.03 -46.91 -30.92
N GLY A 552 -22.97 -46.25 -30.39
CA GLY A 552 -21.82 -45.81 -31.22
C GLY A 552 -22.13 -44.65 -32.15
N ALA A 553 -23.16 -43.84 -31.83
CA ALA A 553 -23.57 -42.68 -32.63
C ALA A 553 -22.43 -41.65 -32.80
N ILE A 554 -21.61 -41.52 -31.76
CA ILE A 554 -20.36 -40.75 -31.77
C ILE A 554 -19.25 -41.66 -31.23
N ASP A 555 -18.11 -41.74 -31.92
CA ASP A 555 -16.94 -42.46 -31.44
C ASP A 555 -16.35 -41.72 -30.21
N ALA A 556 -15.97 -42.49 -29.19
CA ALA A 556 -15.44 -41.97 -27.93
C ALA A 556 -14.18 -41.07 -28.11
N ARG A 557 -13.41 -41.33 -29.17
CA ARG A 557 -12.23 -40.50 -29.52
C ARG A 557 -12.56 -39.02 -29.77
N PHE A 558 -13.81 -38.69 -30.11
CA PHE A 558 -14.24 -37.30 -30.36
C PHE A 558 -14.75 -36.58 -29.09
N MET A 559 -14.91 -37.27 -27.96
CA MET A 559 -15.37 -36.65 -26.71
C MET A 559 -14.44 -35.51 -26.23
N PRO A 560 -13.09 -35.63 -26.29
CA PRO A 560 -12.20 -34.52 -25.95
C PRO A 560 -12.39 -33.30 -26.84
N ALA A 561 -12.65 -33.50 -28.14
CA ALA A 561 -12.91 -32.40 -29.08
C ALA A 561 -14.25 -31.69 -28.79
N ILE A 562 -15.28 -32.47 -28.42
CA ILE A 562 -16.58 -31.95 -27.97
C ILE A 562 -16.42 -31.12 -26.70
N LEU A 563 -15.71 -31.64 -25.69
CA LEU A 563 -15.42 -30.91 -24.46
C LEU A 563 -14.66 -29.60 -24.73
N LYS A 564 -13.67 -29.66 -25.62
CA LYS A 564 -12.93 -28.47 -26.02
C LYS A 564 -13.84 -27.41 -26.66
N GLY A 565 -14.76 -27.80 -27.54
CA GLY A 565 -15.73 -26.88 -28.14
C GLY A 565 -16.67 -26.24 -27.14
N ILE A 566 -17.07 -26.99 -26.10
CA ILE A 566 -17.88 -26.48 -24.97
C ILE A 566 -17.05 -25.48 -24.15
N MET A 567 -15.81 -25.82 -23.80
CA MET A 567 -14.89 -24.93 -23.07
C MET A 567 -14.65 -23.62 -23.80
N ASP A 568 -14.37 -23.65 -25.12
CA ASP A 568 -14.24 -22.47 -25.96
C ASP A 568 -15.49 -21.55 -25.88
N CYS A 569 -16.68 -22.15 -25.85
CA CYS A 569 -17.91 -21.39 -25.73
C CYS A 569 -18.11 -20.82 -24.32
N MET A 570 -17.63 -21.51 -23.30
CA MET A 570 -17.70 -21.03 -21.91
C MET A 570 -16.71 -19.87 -21.65
N GLU A 571 -15.58 -19.83 -22.33
CA GLU A 571 -14.66 -18.69 -22.29
C GLU A 571 -15.21 -17.43 -22.98
N HIS A 572 -16.18 -17.59 -23.87
CA HIS A 572 -16.85 -16.52 -24.59
C HIS A 572 -18.35 -16.66 -24.45
N GLY A 573 -18.83 -16.52 -23.22
CA GLY A 573 -20.22 -16.82 -22.83
C GLY A 573 -21.27 -16.38 -23.83
N PRO A 574 -22.30 -17.22 -24.06
CA PRO A 574 -23.26 -17.01 -25.13
C PRO A 574 -24.18 -15.77 -24.98
N LEU A 575 -24.20 -15.13 -23.79
CA LEU A 575 -25.11 -14.03 -23.48
C LEU A 575 -24.44 -12.66 -23.66
N THR A 576 -23.27 -12.46 -23.07
CA THR A 576 -22.54 -11.18 -23.07
C THR A 576 -21.03 -11.35 -23.34
N GLY A 577 -20.59 -12.54 -23.71
CA GLY A 577 -19.18 -12.84 -23.88
C GLY A 577 -18.40 -13.00 -22.58
N SER A 578 -19.09 -12.96 -21.41
CA SER A 578 -18.48 -13.17 -20.10
C SER A 578 -18.28 -14.65 -19.83
N TYR A 579 -17.27 -15.03 -19.06
CA TYR A 579 -16.99 -16.43 -18.75
C TYR A 579 -18.19 -17.14 -18.10
N ALA A 580 -18.60 -18.30 -18.65
CA ALA A 580 -19.68 -19.12 -18.11
C ALA A 580 -19.17 -20.09 -17.04
N ARG A 581 -20.01 -20.44 -16.05
CA ARG A 581 -19.65 -21.31 -14.94
C ARG A 581 -20.84 -22.08 -14.40
N ASP A 582 -20.53 -23.15 -13.64
CA ASP A 582 -21.48 -23.98 -12.90
C ASP A 582 -22.55 -24.61 -13.80
N VAL A 583 -22.06 -25.24 -14.84
CA VAL A 583 -22.89 -25.92 -15.85
C VAL A 583 -22.56 -27.42 -15.92
N ARG A 584 -23.57 -28.27 -15.99
CA ARG A 584 -23.43 -29.66 -16.34
C ARG A 584 -23.92 -29.89 -17.78
N VAL A 585 -23.11 -30.57 -18.57
CA VAL A 585 -23.38 -30.85 -19.97
C VAL A 585 -23.42 -32.36 -20.16
N ILE A 586 -24.49 -32.86 -20.74
CA ILE A 586 -24.70 -34.30 -21.05
C ILE A 586 -24.80 -34.45 -22.56
N VAL A 587 -23.82 -35.10 -23.17
CA VAL A 587 -23.89 -35.50 -24.59
C VAL A 587 -24.58 -36.88 -24.64
N TYR A 588 -25.74 -36.95 -25.28
CA TYR A 588 -26.56 -38.15 -25.24
C TYR A 588 -26.78 -38.80 -26.61
N ASP A 589 -26.63 -38.07 -27.72
CA ASP A 589 -26.77 -38.58 -29.08
C ASP A 589 -25.96 -37.74 -30.09
N GLY A 590 -25.94 -38.14 -31.34
CA GLY A 590 -25.32 -37.43 -32.42
C GLY A 590 -25.19 -38.30 -33.68
N LYS A 591 -24.41 -37.80 -34.65
CA LYS A 591 -24.11 -38.56 -35.89
C LYS A 591 -22.68 -38.31 -36.33
N MET A 592 -22.04 -39.33 -36.84
CA MET A 592 -20.75 -39.26 -37.50
C MET A 592 -20.82 -39.79 -38.92
N HIS A 593 -19.94 -39.34 -39.79
CA HIS A 593 -19.75 -39.84 -41.12
C HIS A 593 -18.39 -40.57 -41.23
N PRO A 594 -18.34 -41.79 -41.81
CA PRO A 594 -17.13 -42.61 -41.78
C PRO A 594 -15.87 -41.94 -42.38
N VAL A 595 -16.05 -41.00 -43.30
CA VAL A 595 -14.93 -40.34 -44.01
C VAL A 595 -14.77 -38.86 -43.60
N ASP A 596 -15.88 -38.13 -43.40
CA ASP A 596 -15.88 -36.66 -43.24
C ASP A 596 -15.88 -36.20 -41.76
N SER A 597 -15.97 -37.11 -40.83
CA SER A 597 -15.96 -36.80 -39.40
C SER A 597 -14.52 -36.66 -38.88
N ASN A 598 -14.24 -35.52 -38.24
CA ASN A 598 -12.98 -35.22 -37.62
C ASN A 598 -13.20 -34.41 -36.33
N GLU A 599 -12.13 -34.21 -35.55
CA GLU A 599 -12.16 -33.47 -34.27
C GLU A 599 -12.69 -32.05 -34.41
N LEU A 600 -12.26 -31.33 -35.47
CA LEU A 600 -12.70 -29.95 -35.72
C LEU A 600 -14.22 -29.91 -35.95
N SER A 601 -14.78 -30.85 -36.71
CA SER A 601 -16.21 -30.89 -36.98
C SER A 601 -17.05 -31.09 -35.71
N PHE A 602 -16.61 -31.97 -34.81
CA PHE A 602 -17.28 -32.20 -33.53
C PHE A 602 -17.07 -31.06 -32.54
N MET A 603 -15.89 -30.43 -32.53
CA MET A 603 -15.62 -29.25 -31.74
C MET A 603 -16.57 -28.09 -32.12
N LEU A 604 -16.72 -27.81 -33.42
CA LEU A 604 -17.63 -26.77 -33.91
C LEU A 604 -19.12 -27.14 -33.67
N ALA A 605 -19.49 -28.39 -33.89
CA ALA A 605 -20.84 -28.84 -33.62
C ALA A 605 -21.22 -28.70 -32.13
N ALA A 606 -20.32 -29.11 -31.24
CA ALA A 606 -20.50 -28.96 -29.79
C ALA A 606 -20.59 -27.52 -29.34
N ARG A 607 -19.75 -26.65 -29.87
CA ARG A 607 -19.76 -25.24 -29.58
C ARG A 607 -21.11 -24.58 -29.89
N HIS A 608 -21.66 -24.85 -31.08
CA HIS A 608 -22.95 -24.29 -31.48
C HIS A 608 -24.11 -24.94 -30.70
N ALA A 609 -24.13 -26.26 -30.54
CA ALA A 609 -25.17 -26.94 -29.75
C ALA A 609 -25.19 -26.42 -28.30
N PHE A 610 -24.02 -26.24 -27.69
CA PHE A 610 -23.93 -25.71 -26.33
C PHE A 610 -24.44 -24.25 -26.26
N SER A 611 -24.05 -23.38 -27.19
CA SER A 611 -24.53 -22.01 -27.25
C SER A 611 -26.05 -21.94 -27.35
N ASP A 612 -26.64 -22.74 -28.23
CA ASP A 612 -28.08 -22.78 -28.42
C ASP A 612 -28.84 -23.33 -27.19
N ALA A 613 -28.32 -24.35 -26.55
CA ALA A 613 -28.88 -24.90 -25.32
C ALA A 613 -28.76 -23.91 -24.16
N PHE A 614 -27.60 -23.26 -24.02
CA PHE A 614 -27.34 -22.28 -22.97
C PHE A 614 -28.31 -21.09 -23.04
N LYS A 615 -28.55 -20.55 -24.24
CA LYS A 615 -29.53 -19.48 -24.47
C LYS A 615 -30.95 -19.82 -24.11
N GLN A 616 -31.34 -21.12 -24.24
CA GLN A 616 -32.65 -21.61 -23.89
C GLN A 616 -32.77 -21.99 -22.40
N ALA A 617 -31.68 -22.15 -21.71
CA ALA A 617 -31.61 -22.61 -20.32
C ALA A 617 -31.84 -21.51 -19.27
N GLY A 618 -32.43 -20.37 -19.66
CA GLY A 618 -32.66 -19.24 -18.76
C GLY A 618 -31.37 -18.65 -18.25
N PRO A 619 -30.50 -18.14 -19.16
CA PRO A 619 -29.19 -17.65 -18.80
C PRO A 619 -29.29 -16.41 -17.91
N LYS A 620 -28.36 -16.30 -16.98
CA LYS A 620 -28.23 -15.22 -15.99
C LYS A 620 -26.80 -14.71 -15.94
N ILE A 621 -26.67 -13.43 -15.62
CA ILE A 621 -25.39 -12.78 -15.34
C ILE A 621 -25.14 -12.77 -13.84
N LEU A 622 -23.92 -13.07 -13.46
CA LEU A 622 -23.41 -12.98 -12.09
C LEU A 622 -22.43 -11.80 -11.99
N GLU A 623 -22.54 -11.05 -10.90
CA GLU A 623 -21.60 -9.99 -10.55
C GLU A 623 -20.71 -10.41 -9.36
N PRO A 624 -19.45 -9.97 -9.33
CA PRO A 624 -18.57 -10.24 -8.21
C PRO A 624 -18.97 -9.39 -6.99
N ILE A 625 -19.17 -10.07 -5.86
CA ILE A 625 -19.48 -9.48 -4.55
C ILE A 625 -18.22 -9.50 -3.69
N TYR A 626 -18.00 -8.41 -2.99
CA TYR A 626 -16.87 -8.22 -2.08
C TYR A 626 -17.36 -8.07 -0.65
N ASP A 627 -16.67 -8.71 0.30
CA ASP A 627 -16.75 -8.36 1.71
C ASP A 627 -16.03 -7.02 1.89
N LEU A 628 -16.72 -6.08 2.50
CA LEU A 628 -16.26 -4.73 2.80
C LEU A 628 -16.24 -4.54 4.31
N GLU A 629 -15.12 -4.13 4.87
CA GLU A 629 -15.00 -3.67 6.24
C GLU A 629 -14.64 -2.19 6.25
N VAL A 630 -15.46 -1.36 6.87
CA VAL A 630 -15.24 0.09 7.00
C VAL A 630 -14.98 0.43 8.45
N TYR A 631 -13.88 1.14 8.70
CA TYR A 631 -13.51 1.68 10.01
C TYR A 631 -13.77 3.17 10.01
N VAL A 632 -14.70 3.62 10.83
CA VAL A 632 -15.20 5.00 10.83
C VAL A 632 -15.40 5.51 12.25
N PRO A 633 -15.08 6.79 12.56
CA PRO A 633 -15.48 7.40 13.83
C PRO A 633 -17.00 7.38 14.01
N ALA A 634 -17.47 7.23 15.26
CA ALA A 634 -18.89 7.08 15.58
C ALA A 634 -19.78 8.19 14.98
N ASP A 635 -19.26 9.42 14.93
CA ASP A 635 -19.99 10.61 14.43
C ASP A 635 -20.39 10.50 12.95
N PHE A 636 -19.64 9.74 12.14
CA PHE A 636 -19.89 9.59 10.71
C PHE A 636 -20.58 8.28 10.31
N MET A 637 -20.90 7.43 11.30
CA MET A 637 -21.47 6.11 11.05
C MET A 637 -22.79 6.18 10.27
N GLY A 638 -23.67 7.13 10.63
CA GLY A 638 -24.96 7.30 9.97
C GLY A 638 -24.83 7.65 8.47
N ASP A 639 -23.93 8.57 8.15
CA ASP A 639 -23.68 9.02 6.78
C ASP A 639 -23.08 7.89 5.93
N VAL A 640 -22.11 7.14 6.49
CA VAL A 640 -21.48 6.00 5.81
C VAL A 640 -22.49 4.87 5.58
N MET A 641 -23.35 4.57 6.55
CA MET A 641 -24.41 3.56 6.37
C MET A 641 -25.38 3.97 5.25
N SER A 642 -25.78 5.23 5.21
CA SER A 642 -26.67 5.77 4.17
C SER A 642 -26.05 5.68 2.78
N ASP A 643 -24.77 6.04 2.63
CA ASP A 643 -24.03 5.90 1.37
C ASP A 643 -23.95 4.43 0.91
N LEU A 644 -23.62 3.51 1.83
CA LEU A 644 -23.54 2.07 1.53
C LEU A 644 -24.89 1.47 1.11
N GLN A 645 -25.98 1.89 1.73
CA GLN A 645 -27.34 1.48 1.32
C GLN A 645 -27.66 1.96 -0.11
N GLY A 646 -27.26 3.18 -0.44
CA GLY A 646 -27.37 3.71 -1.80
C GLY A 646 -26.56 2.92 -2.84
N ARG A 647 -25.52 2.20 -2.41
CA ARG A 647 -24.63 1.36 -3.24
C ARG A 647 -25.00 -0.11 -3.26
N ARG A 648 -26.23 -0.47 -2.98
CA ARG A 648 -26.69 -1.86 -2.92
C ARG A 648 -25.89 -2.74 -1.95
N ALA A 649 -25.24 -2.14 -0.94
CA ALA A 649 -24.51 -2.91 0.05
C ALA A 649 -25.47 -3.57 1.05
N LEU A 650 -25.18 -4.83 1.38
CA LEU A 650 -25.86 -5.58 2.43
C LEU A 650 -25.05 -5.48 3.70
N ILE A 651 -25.55 -4.75 4.69
CA ILE A 651 -24.90 -4.62 6.00
C ILE A 651 -25.02 -5.95 6.75
N MET A 652 -23.88 -6.49 7.19
CA MET A 652 -23.76 -7.77 7.87
C MET A 652 -23.61 -7.65 9.38
N GLY A 653 -22.99 -6.56 9.85
CA GLY A 653 -22.77 -6.33 11.27
C GLY A 653 -22.03 -5.04 11.56
N MET A 654 -22.00 -4.71 12.85
CA MET A 654 -21.28 -3.55 13.40
C MET A 654 -20.59 -3.95 14.69
N ASP A 655 -19.32 -3.56 14.82
CA ASP A 655 -18.51 -3.77 16.01
C ASP A 655 -17.77 -2.47 16.37
N SER A 656 -17.28 -2.39 17.60
CA SER A 656 -16.42 -1.28 18.04
C SER A 656 -14.99 -1.79 18.27
N GLU A 657 -14.03 -1.17 17.62
CA GLU A 657 -12.62 -1.55 17.72
C GLU A 657 -11.75 -0.30 17.90
N ALA A 658 -10.99 -0.23 19.00
CA ALA A 658 -10.03 0.84 19.27
C ALA A 658 -10.56 2.28 19.08
N GLY A 659 -11.80 2.57 19.51
CA GLY A 659 -12.43 3.89 19.40
C GLY A 659 -13.06 4.19 18.03
N TYR A 660 -13.00 3.24 17.10
CA TYR A 660 -13.67 3.29 15.82
C TYR A 660 -14.84 2.30 15.77
N GLN A 661 -15.83 2.63 14.98
CA GLN A 661 -16.88 1.70 14.61
C GLN A 661 -16.45 0.92 13.38
N LYS A 662 -16.50 -0.41 13.47
CA LYS A 662 -16.26 -1.31 12.36
C LYS A 662 -17.57 -1.74 11.74
N LEU A 663 -17.79 -1.39 10.48
CA LEU A 663 -18.98 -1.78 9.72
C LEU A 663 -18.59 -2.86 8.72
N SER A 664 -19.26 -4.02 8.79
CA SER A 664 -19.07 -5.12 7.85
C SER A 664 -20.25 -5.20 6.88
N ALA A 665 -19.96 -5.28 5.57
CA ALA A 665 -20.98 -5.34 4.52
C ALA A 665 -20.54 -6.21 3.34
N LYS A 666 -21.51 -6.64 2.53
CA LYS A 666 -21.27 -7.21 1.20
C LYS A 666 -21.70 -6.24 0.13
N ILE A 667 -20.86 -6.00 -0.87
CA ILE A 667 -21.09 -4.97 -1.88
C ILE A 667 -20.65 -5.47 -3.27
N PRO A 668 -21.42 -5.20 -4.34
CA PRO A 668 -20.97 -5.46 -5.70
C PRO A 668 -19.74 -4.65 -6.09
N LEU A 669 -18.81 -5.26 -6.82
CA LEU A 669 -17.56 -4.59 -7.24
C LEU A 669 -17.83 -3.27 -7.99
N LYS A 670 -18.86 -3.22 -8.81
CA LYS A 670 -19.24 -2.00 -9.56
C LYS A 670 -19.50 -0.82 -8.64
N GLU A 671 -20.11 -1.05 -7.48
CA GLU A 671 -20.46 -0.01 -6.51
C GLU A 671 -19.26 0.46 -5.67
N LEU A 672 -18.15 -0.28 -5.70
CA LEU A 672 -16.86 0.13 -5.12
C LEU A 672 -16.12 1.14 -5.99
N SER A 673 -16.53 1.32 -7.25
CA SER A 673 -15.98 2.39 -8.09
C SER A 673 -16.18 3.74 -7.40
N ASN A 674 -15.09 4.50 -7.26
CA ASN A 674 -15.06 5.80 -6.57
C ASN A 674 -15.49 5.79 -5.08
N TYR A 675 -15.67 4.61 -4.44
CA TYR A 675 -16.06 4.55 -3.02
C TYR A 675 -15.03 5.20 -2.10
N SER A 676 -13.73 5.06 -2.40
CA SER A 676 -12.66 5.72 -1.64
C SER A 676 -12.81 7.25 -1.60
N ILE A 677 -13.22 7.85 -2.72
CA ILE A 677 -13.45 9.29 -2.84
C ILE A 677 -14.67 9.70 -2.02
N SER A 678 -15.80 8.97 -2.18
CA SER A 678 -17.02 9.23 -1.39
C SER A 678 -16.78 9.11 0.10
N LEU A 679 -16.15 8.02 0.54
CA LEU A 679 -15.85 7.78 1.96
C LEU A 679 -14.96 8.88 2.54
N SER A 680 -13.91 9.27 1.82
CA SER A 680 -13.02 10.36 2.21
C SER A 680 -13.76 11.69 2.32
N SER A 681 -14.64 12.00 1.37
CA SER A 681 -15.45 13.21 1.38
C SER A 681 -16.42 13.24 2.57
N LEU A 682 -17.13 12.15 2.82
CA LEU A 682 -18.11 12.04 3.92
C LEU A 682 -17.46 12.16 5.31
N THR A 683 -16.24 11.66 5.47
CA THR A 683 -15.59 11.53 6.78
C THR A 683 -14.39 12.47 6.96
N GLY A 684 -14.14 13.37 6.00
CA GLY A 684 -12.95 14.22 5.99
C GLY A 684 -11.65 13.41 6.01
N GLY A 685 -11.64 12.21 5.38
CA GLY A 685 -10.49 11.30 5.33
C GLY A 685 -10.26 10.48 6.61
N ARG A 686 -11.17 10.54 7.59
CA ARG A 686 -11.02 9.85 8.89
C ARG A 686 -11.38 8.36 8.84
N ALA A 687 -12.10 7.91 7.81
CA ALA A 687 -12.45 6.52 7.64
C ALA A 687 -11.45 5.79 6.74
N SER A 688 -11.34 4.49 6.98
CA SER A 688 -10.61 3.58 6.10
C SER A 688 -11.46 2.35 5.79
N PHE A 689 -11.12 1.64 4.73
CA PHE A 689 -11.81 0.41 4.40
C PHE A 689 -10.87 -0.64 3.84
N THR A 690 -11.28 -1.89 3.95
CA THR A 690 -10.65 -3.04 3.31
C THR A 690 -11.70 -3.83 2.55
N THR A 691 -11.27 -4.47 1.46
CA THR A 691 -12.15 -5.30 0.63
C THR A 691 -11.51 -6.64 0.36
N LYS A 692 -12.35 -7.68 0.29
CA LYS A 692 -11.94 -9.04 -0.08
C LYS A 692 -13.01 -9.65 -0.98
N PHE A 693 -12.61 -10.31 -2.06
CA PHE A 693 -13.56 -11.05 -2.89
C PHE A 693 -14.28 -12.11 -2.06
N ALA A 694 -15.61 -12.14 -2.15
CA ALA A 694 -16.46 -13.08 -1.43
C ALA A 694 -17.05 -14.15 -2.35
N SER A 695 -17.86 -13.75 -3.33
CA SER A 695 -18.61 -14.68 -4.19
C SER A 695 -19.07 -14.02 -5.48
N TYR A 696 -19.68 -14.81 -6.34
CA TYR A 696 -20.48 -14.32 -7.46
C TYR A 696 -21.97 -14.48 -7.15
N GLU A 697 -22.76 -13.44 -7.36
CA GLU A 697 -24.20 -13.45 -7.14
C GLU A 697 -24.97 -12.91 -8.35
N LEU A 698 -26.24 -13.31 -8.49
CA LEU A 698 -27.08 -12.90 -9.61
C LEU A 698 -27.28 -11.37 -9.62
N VAL A 699 -27.08 -10.77 -10.77
CA VAL A 699 -27.44 -9.35 -10.95
C VAL A 699 -28.97 -9.18 -10.96
N PRO A 700 -29.50 -8.05 -10.51
CA PRO A 700 -30.91 -7.69 -10.70
C PRO A 700 -31.32 -7.71 -12.19
N ASN A 701 -32.59 -8.05 -12.48
CA ASN A 701 -33.05 -8.24 -13.86
C ASN A 701 -32.96 -6.99 -14.73
N ASP A 702 -33.14 -5.82 -14.14
CA ASP A 702 -32.99 -4.51 -14.81
C ASP A 702 -31.53 -4.25 -15.23
N ILE A 703 -30.59 -4.57 -14.36
CA ILE A 703 -29.14 -4.50 -14.65
C ILE A 703 -28.76 -5.50 -15.74
N GLN A 704 -29.26 -6.74 -15.66
CA GLN A 704 -29.00 -7.75 -16.68
C GLN A 704 -29.48 -7.29 -18.07
N GLY A 705 -30.67 -6.74 -18.16
CA GLY A 705 -31.21 -6.21 -19.43
C GLY A 705 -30.33 -5.13 -20.03
N LYS A 706 -29.81 -4.23 -19.19
CA LYS A 706 -28.89 -3.18 -19.63
C LYS A 706 -27.56 -3.73 -20.11
N LEU A 707 -26.96 -4.69 -19.39
CA LEU A 707 -25.68 -5.32 -19.77
C LEU A 707 -25.77 -6.04 -21.11
N ILE A 708 -26.90 -6.72 -21.39
CA ILE A 708 -27.15 -7.39 -22.69
C ILE A 708 -27.24 -6.35 -23.81
N ALA A 709 -28.02 -5.27 -23.61
CA ALA A 709 -28.18 -4.23 -24.60
C ALA A 709 -26.84 -3.50 -24.91
N ASP A 710 -26.04 -3.23 -23.87
CA ASP A 710 -24.73 -2.60 -24.03
C ASP A 710 -23.77 -3.52 -24.83
N HIS A 711 -23.80 -4.83 -24.59
CA HIS A 711 -22.97 -5.79 -25.33
C HIS A 711 -23.41 -5.90 -26.81
N GLU A 712 -24.70 -5.95 -27.07
CA GLU A 712 -25.23 -5.96 -28.45
C GLU A 712 -24.83 -4.70 -29.23
N ALA A 713 -24.84 -3.53 -28.54
CA ALA A 713 -24.41 -2.27 -29.14
C ALA A 713 -22.87 -2.25 -29.41
N GLU A 714 -22.04 -2.88 -28.56
CA GLU A 714 -20.60 -3.05 -28.82
C GLU A 714 -20.35 -3.92 -30.04
N LEU A 715 -21.01 -5.08 -30.13
CA LEU A 715 -20.88 -5.99 -31.29
C LEU A 715 -21.31 -5.32 -32.61
N ALA A 716 -22.34 -4.49 -32.57
CA ALA A 716 -22.77 -3.73 -33.75
C ALA A 716 -21.71 -2.72 -34.23
N LYS A 717 -21.00 -2.08 -33.30
CA LYS A 717 -19.90 -1.14 -33.61
C LYS A 717 -18.63 -1.84 -34.10
N GLU A 718 -18.35 -3.06 -33.64
CA GLU A 718 -17.21 -3.84 -34.11
C GLU A 718 -17.45 -4.43 -35.51
N ALA A 719 -18.70 -4.55 -35.93
CA ALA A 719 -19.10 -5.07 -37.23
C ALA A 719 -19.13 -3.97 -38.31
N GLU A 720 -19.19 -2.70 -37.99
CA GLU A 720 -19.05 -1.53 -38.85
C GLU A 720 -17.55 -1.19 -39.08
#